data_16c3d29074286567808eeddfd302f0d0
#
_entry.id   16c3d29074286567808eeddfd302f0d0
#
_cell.length_a   1.000
_cell.length_b   1.000
_cell.length_c   1.000
_cell.angle_alpha   90.00
_cell.angle_beta   90.00
_cell.angle_gamma   90.00
#
_symmetry.space_group_name_H-M   'P 1'
#
loop_
_entity.id
_entity.type
_entity.pdbx_description
1 polymer ?
#
loop_
_entity_poly.entity_id
_entity_poly.type
_entity_poly.pdbx_seq_one_letter_code
_entity_poly.pdbx_strand_id
1 'polypeptide(L)'
;MYLKKINIKNFRKFDSSSHEFLLAKGDKEKIDISKRTTLVIGKNNSGKSSMIEAMKKVIIDNSFKADDFNYDYLLKFVKDYINNSDLDREKLTVPELEFIFTVSIDDDSNDLLNNLVDFISIEDTGDDDIDIIVKYQVKDPIIFKEEFDRIIKNCPERFRNNHNFIFRKFLDLINDSEFSIKYFGSNGLEVKSGFKLKSLINLRCINANNVTSGECLSKAFSKIINKEYDLVKDDDNELAKEIYNVNDTFDKKIQSNYSDKFNNVLDKGKINKRYKLSLNSSLDIKILLQNVLKYSYIDGKNRIPENQFGLGYTNLMMIASSLIDYIDDYPKTECNSKINILTVEEPETYMHPQMQENLLKNLNAIINELISNSNKNINTQLIITTHSSHVLNSKIQTSNSFNNIYYINFNVADNNVKVINLNDDGIIKKATKKAVDKNLSFIKKHITLGATELFFSDAIIIVEGVTEYKLLKYYLQEECEELDEFYISILCLGGAHAKMYDGLIKTLGIPTLIITDVDLKLEKSTSKDEKYSRINCDNLVNATIKNGTINYYKDNNCNVQEILMLGQFQIDNLFITFQHEVYEKSDEKIYATSFEEALILSNQNNEKFIKALKSLKPEVLKPINKKNIFEKSTEIQNNLNDVKSDFADTLLYQKITNQLNFKFPEYINVGINFLKEQLITNNDDENE
;
A
#
# COMPACT_ATOMS: atom_id res chain seq x y z
N MET A 1 23.29 -6.91 14.77
CA MET A 1 23.14 -5.90 13.70
C MET A 1 21.86 -6.10 12.93
N TYR A 2 21.28 -5.02 12.40
CA TYR A 2 20.06 -5.06 11.60
C TYR A 2 20.08 -3.89 10.62
N LEU A 3 19.33 -4.02 9.52
CA LEU A 3 19.14 -2.94 8.58
C LEU A 3 18.13 -1.96 9.15
N LYS A 4 18.59 -0.77 9.52
CA LYS A 4 17.74 0.26 10.13
C LYS A 4 16.93 1.03 9.11
N LYS A 5 17.58 1.39 7.98
CA LYS A 5 16.99 2.26 6.98
C LYS A 5 17.46 1.89 5.57
N ILE A 6 16.56 2.06 4.61
CA ILE A 6 16.88 2.05 3.18
C ILE A 6 16.40 3.37 2.60
N ASN A 7 17.25 4.01 1.80
CA ASN A 7 16.90 5.18 1.02
C ASN A 7 17.13 4.86 -0.48
N ILE A 8 16.16 5.21 -1.32
CA ILE A 8 16.16 4.89 -2.74
C ILE A 8 16.01 6.20 -3.52
N LYS A 9 16.89 6.42 -4.54
CA LYS A 9 16.83 7.58 -5.42
C LYS A 9 16.98 7.16 -6.88
N ASN A 10 16.31 7.87 -7.75
CA ASN A 10 16.35 7.76 -9.22
C ASN A 10 15.87 6.39 -9.76
N PHE A 11 15.19 5.57 -8.96
CA PHE A 11 14.81 4.20 -9.33
C PHE A 11 13.30 4.09 -9.57
N ARG A 12 12.88 3.78 -10.78
CA ARG A 12 11.48 3.59 -11.21
C ARG A 12 10.58 4.74 -10.77
N LYS A 13 9.68 4.51 -9.80
CA LYS A 13 8.77 5.53 -9.25
C LYS A 13 9.46 6.50 -8.28
N PHE A 14 10.64 6.19 -7.78
CA PHE A 14 11.37 7.02 -6.84
C PHE A 14 12.28 7.99 -7.60
N ASP A 15 12.01 9.27 -7.43
CA ASP A 15 12.77 10.36 -8.08
C ASP A 15 14.12 10.65 -7.38
N SER A 16 14.69 11.82 -7.65
CA SER A 16 15.95 12.27 -7.04
C SER A 16 15.82 12.70 -5.58
N SER A 17 14.63 12.80 -5.04
CA SER A 17 14.42 13.09 -3.62
C SER A 17 14.74 11.89 -2.73
N SER A 18 14.79 12.11 -1.42
CA SER A 18 15.06 11.05 -0.45
C SER A 18 13.79 10.26 -0.13
N HIS A 19 13.76 8.97 -0.48
CA HIS A 19 12.67 8.05 -0.17
C HIS A 19 13.14 7.04 0.88
N GLU A 20 12.90 7.35 2.15
CA GLU A 20 13.40 6.58 3.28
C GLU A 20 12.39 5.59 3.84
N PHE A 21 12.83 4.35 4.05
CA PHE A 21 12.10 3.28 4.72
C PHE A 21 12.87 2.84 5.95
N LEU A 22 12.37 3.13 7.15
CA LEU A 22 12.89 2.59 8.39
C LEU A 22 12.35 1.18 8.59
N LEU A 23 13.19 0.21 8.79
CA LEU A 23 12.80 -1.17 8.95
C LEU A 23 12.65 -1.55 10.42
N ALA A 24 11.63 -2.36 10.70
CA ALA A 24 11.43 -2.87 12.04
C ALA A 24 12.61 -3.76 12.46
N LYS A 25 13.13 -3.53 13.67
CA LYS A 25 14.18 -4.37 14.26
C LYS A 25 13.61 -5.76 14.55
N GLY A 26 14.36 -6.80 14.19
CA GLY A 26 14.08 -8.18 14.63
C GLY A 26 14.34 -8.32 16.14
N ASP A 27 13.78 -9.36 16.80
CA ASP A 27 14.04 -9.64 18.22
C ASP A 27 14.47 -11.09 18.44
N LYS A 28 15.24 -11.29 19.48
CA LYS A 28 15.86 -12.57 19.80
C LYS A 28 14.98 -13.48 20.67
N GLU A 29 14.05 -12.91 21.45
CA GLU A 29 13.41 -13.69 22.53
C GLU A 29 11.97 -14.12 22.30
N LYS A 30 11.14 -13.33 21.62
CA LYS A 30 9.74 -13.68 21.30
C LYS A 30 9.32 -13.02 19.99
N ILE A 31 9.03 -13.82 18.99
CA ILE A 31 8.66 -13.33 17.71
C ILE A 31 7.16 -12.98 17.70
N ASP A 32 6.85 -11.73 18.07
CA ASP A 32 5.59 -11.12 17.69
C ASP A 32 5.79 -10.45 16.33
N ILE A 33 5.58 -11.23 15.27
CA ILE A 33 5.78 -10.77 13.89
C ILE A 33 4.97 -9.52 13.61
N SER A 34 3.77 -9.40 14.18
CA SER A 34 2.90 -8.25 13.92
C SER A 34 3.52 -6.93 14.38
N LYS A 35 4.23 -6.91 15.49
CA LYS A 35 4.91 -5.70 15.99
C LYS A 35 6.18 -5.38 15.23
N ARG A 36 6.83 -6.38 14.66
CA ARG A 36 8.18 -6.30 14.06
C ARG A 36 8.19 -6.43 12.55
N THR A 37 7.03 -6.57 11.95
CA THR A 37 6.88 -6.54 10.51
C THR A 37 6.84 -5.10 10.04
N THR A 38 7.66 -4.76 9.07
CA THR A 38 7.50 -3.56 8.28
C THR A 38 6.43 -3.81 7.24
N LEU A 39 5.32 -3.11 7.34
CA LEU A 39 4.21 -3.22 6.39
C LEU A 39 4.26 -2.02 5.42
N VAL A 40 4.30 -2.31 4.13
CA VAL A 40 4.26 -1.29 3.07
C VAL A 40 2.93 -1.36 2.35
N ILE A 41 2.14 -0.30 2.49
CA ILE A 41 0.80 -0.18 1.91
C ILE A 41 0.74 0.95 0.89
N GLY A 42 -0.27 0.94 0.06
CA GLY A 42 -0.56 2.00 -0.93
C GLY A 42 -1.38 1.45 -2.07
N LYS A 43 -1.85 2.33 -2.94
CA LYS A 43 -2.65 1.98 -4.12
C LYS A 43 -1.86 1.13 -5.12
N ASN A 44 -2.56 0.57 -6.09
CA ASN A 44 -1.91 -0.10 -7.22
C ASN A 44 -0.98 0.90 -7.95
N ASN A 45 0.15 0.43 -8.42
CA ASN A 45 1.14 1.23 -9.13
C ASN A 45 1.76 2.39 -8.31
N SER A 46 1.61 2.43 -6.97
CA SER A 46 2.20 3.47 -6.12
C SER A 46 3.71 3.34 -5.90
N GLY A 47 4.33 2.19 -6.22
CA GLY A 47 5.76 1.96 -6.05
C GLY A 47 6.14 0.93 -4.98
N LYS A 48 5.18 0.21 -4.36
CA LYS A 48 5.45 -0.83 -3.35
C LYS A 48 6.39 -1.92 -3.85
N SER A 49 6.06 -2.52 -5.00
CA SER A 49 6.92 -3.55 -5.63
C SER A 49 8.25 -2.97 -6.10
N SER A 50 8.31 -1.66 -6.42
CA SER A 50 9.57 -0.99 -6.77
C SER A 50 10.57 -0.98 -5.61
N MET A 51 10.11 -0.83 -4.35
CA MET A 51 10.99 -0.92 -3.18
C MET A 51 11.63 -2.32 -3.06
N ILE A 52 10.81 -3.38 -3.16
CA ILE A 52 11.33 -4.76 -3.07
C ILE A 52 12.25 -5.08 -4.25
N GLU A 53 11.86 -4.65 -5.45
CA GLU A 53 12.68 -4.87 -6.64
C GLU A 53 14.01 -4.11 -6.60
N ALA A 54 14.05 -2.90 -6.00
CA ALA A 54 15.29 -2.18 -5.74
C ALA A 54 16.23 -3.00 -4.85
N MET A 55 15.71 -3.52 -3.72
CA MET A 55 16.49 -4.38 -2.83
C MET A 55 17.01 -5.62 -3.56
N LYS A 56 16.16 -6.30 -4.33
CA LYS A 56 16.50 -7.52 -5.06
C LYS A 56 17.60 -7.25 -6.09
N LYS A 57 17.44 -6.19 -6.89
CA LYS A 57 18.41 -5.83 -7.93
C LYS A 57 19.77 -5.42 -7.37
N VAL A 58 19.77 -4.64 -6.25
CA VAL A 58 21.03 -4.20 -5.63
C VAL A 58 21.74 -5.34 -4.88
N ILE A 59 20.99 -6.21 -4.18
CA ILE A 59 21.59 -7.23 -3.31
C ILE A 59 21.88 -8.52 -4.06
N ILE A 60 20.97 -8.95 -4.95
CA ILE A 60 21.03 -10.28 -5.61
C ILE A 60 21.53 -10.17 -7.04
N ASP A 61 20.83 -9.41 -7.90
CA ASP A 61 21.01 -9.48 -9.36
C ASP A 61 22.21 -8.65 -9.83
N ASN A 62 22.49 -7.53 -9.19
CA ASN A 62 23.55 -6.57 -9.54
C ASN A 62 23.49 -6.07 -10.99
N SER A 63 22.30 -6.02 -11.59
CA SER A 63 22.07 -5.58 -12.96
C SER A 63 20.84 -4.72 -13.08
N PHE A 64 20.96 -3.62 -13.83
CA PHE A 64 19.89 -2.67 -14.08
C PHE A 64 19.79 -2.37 -15.57
N LYS A 65 18.60 -1.95 -16.01
CA LYS A 65 18.28 -1.52 -17.37
C LYS A 65 17.78 -0.08 -17.35
N ALA A 66 17.64 0.53 -18.52
CA ALA A 66 17.06 1.86 -18.65
C ALA A 66 15.68 1.98 -17.97
N ASP A 67 14.84 0.93 -18.05
CA ASP A 67 13.51 0.88 -17.43
C ASP A 67 13.53 0.87 -15.89
N ASP A 68 14.69 0.68 -15.28
CA ASP A 68 14.85 0.72 -13.83
C ASP A 68 15.15 2.13 -13.31
N PHE A 69 15.48 3.06 -14.20
CA PHE A 69 15.64 4.46 -13.83
C PHE A 69 14.29 5.17 -13.74
N ASN A 70 14.23 6.22 -12.94
CA ASN A 70 13.07 7.09 -12.91
C ASN A 70 12.92 7.84 -14.23
N TYR A 71 11.73 7.79 -14.81
CA TYR A 71 11.45 8.36 -16.13
C TYR A 71 11.70 9.87 -16.18
N ASP A 72 11.16 10.61 -15.22
CA ASP A 72 11.26 12.08 -15.19
C ASP A 72 12.69 12.55 -14.93
N TYR A 73 13.42 11.82 -14.09
CA TYR A 73 14.84 12.05 -13.87
C TYR A 73 15.64 11.92 -15.17
N LEU A 74 15.41 10.87 -15.97
CA LEU A 74 16.08 10.69 -17.26
C LEU A 74 15.61 11.74 -18.28
N LEU A 75 14.31 12.04 -18.32
CA LEU A 75 13.76 13.03 -19.24
C LEU A 75 14.31 14.43 -18.95
N LYS A 76 14.41 14.79 -17.67
CA LYS A 76 15.03 16.05 -17.22
C LYS A 76 16.48 16.13 -17.66
N PHE A 77 17.26 15.05 -17.44
CA PHE A 77 18.65 15.01 -17.90
C PHE A 77 18.77 15.27 -19.41
N VAL A 78 17.94 14.61 -20.23
CA VAL A 78 17.94 14.78 -21.69
C VAL A 78 17.57 16.23 -22.07
N LYS A 79 16.54 16.82 -21.44
CA LYS A 79 16.14 18.21 -21.69
C LYS A 79 17.26 19.18 -21.30
N ASP A 80 17.85 19.00 -20.12
CA ASP A 80 18.94 19.84 -19.64
C ASP A 80 20.17 19.71 -20.53
N TYR A 81 20.50 18.49 -20.97
CA TYR A 81 21.63 18.24 -21.86
C TYR A 81 21.47 18.88 -23.24
N ILE A 82 20.26 18.87 -23.81
CA ILE A 82 19.99 19.48 -25.13
C ILE A 82 20.02 21.00 -25.03
N ASN A 83 19.48 21.59 -23.95
CA ASN A 83 19.30 23.04 -23.81
C ASN A 83 20.56 23.73 -23.35
N ASN A 84 21.54 23.07 -22.79
CA ASN A 84 22.77 23.68 -22.28
C ASN A 84 23.86 23.83 -23.37
N SER A 85 24.75 24.80 -23.18
CA SER A 85 25.95 24.99 -24.00
C SER A 85 26.94 23.82 -23.82
N ASP A 86 27.84 23.59 -24.77
CA ASP A 86 28.83 22.52 -24.69
C ASP A 86 29.68 22.56 -23.39
N LEU A 87 30.04 23.76 -22.92
CA LEU A 87 30.78 23.96 -21.67
C LEU A 87 29.97 23.61 -20.43
N ASP A 88 28.66 23.76 -20.46
CA ASP A 88 27.78 23.42 -19.33
C ASP A 88 27.40 21.95 -19.35
N ARG A 89 27.36 21.30 -20.53
CA ARG A 89 27.17 19.86 -20.68
C ARG A 89 28.29 19.04 -20.03
N GLU A 90 29.53 19.55 -20.05
CA GLU A 90 30.64 18.89 -19.35
C GLU A 90 30.42 18.81 -17.84
N LYS A 91 29.70 19.77 -17.26
CA LYS A 91 29.39 19.84 -15.81
C LYS A 91 28.23 18.95 -15.39
N LEU A 92 27.36 18.56 -16.33
CA LEU A 92 26.21 17.72 -16.01
C LEU A 92 26.67 16.34 -15.54
N THR A 93 26.15 15.90 -14.42
CA THR A 93 26.36 14.52 -13.93
C THR A 93 25.58 13.55 -14.79
N VAL A 94 26.23 12.46 -15.23
CA VAL A 94 25.55 11.38 -15.97
C VAL A 94 24.54 10.68 -15.08
N PRO A 95 23.48 10.07 -15.65
CA PRO A 95 22.49 9.38 -14.86
C PRO A 95 23.08 8.28 -13.99
N GLU A 96 22.67 8.28 -12.71
CA GLU A 96 23.05 7.25 -11.74
C GLU A 96 21.85 6.85 -10.87
N LEU A 97 21.88 5.61 -10.37
CA LEU A 97 20.98 5.17 -9.31
C LEU A 97 21.75 5.22 -7.99
N GLU A 98 21.08 5.68 -6.93
CA GLU A 98 21.68 5.73 -5.60
C GLU A 98 20.79 5.02 -4.59
N PHE A 99 21.42 4.13 -3.80
CA PHE A 99 20.77 3.39 -2.71
C PHE A 99 21.62 3.54 -1.45
N ILE A 100 21.01 3.89 -0.34
CA ILE A 100 21.71 4.00 0.95
C ILE A 100 21.12 2.98 1.91
N PHE A 101 21.96 2.11 2.44
CA PHE A 101 21.62 1.11 3.44
C PHE A 101 22.26 1.51 4.77
N THR A 102 21.44 1.93 5.72
CA THR A 102 21.90 2.24 7.07
C THR A 102 21.79 0.99 7.95
N VAL A 103 22.92 0.49 8.38
CA VAL A 103 23.04 -0.66 9.28
C VAL A 103 23.26 -0.17 10.69
N SER A 104 22.46 -0.67 11.65
CA SER A 104 22.66 -0.40 13.08
C SER A 104 23.25 -1.62 13.78
N ILE A 105 24.21 -1.37 14.67
CA ILE A 105 24.87 -2.38 15.48
C ILE A 105 24.23 -2.39 16.86
N ASP A 106 23.98 -3.57 17.42
CA ASP A 106 23.45 -3.76 18.76
C ASP A 106 24.59 -4.09 19.73
N ASP A 107 24.76 -3.32 20.79
CA ASP A 107 25.82 -3.52 21.82
C ASP A 107 25.74 -4.90 22.48
N ASP A 108 24.53 -5.47 22.59
CA ASP A 108 24.28 -6.78 23.19
C ASP A 108 24.41 -7.95 22.20
N SER A 109 24.84 -7.69 20.95
CA SER A 109 24.91 -8.72 19.92
C SER A 109 26.31 -9.32 19.81
N ASN A 110 26.37 -10.65 19.69
CA ASN A 110 27.59 -11.38 19.33
C ASN A 110 27.79 -11.37 17.78
N ASP A 111 27.36 -10.32 17.11
CA ASP A 111 27.42 -10.24 15.66
C ASP A 111 28.87 -10.03 15.17
N LEU A 112 29.21 -10.69 14.07
CA LEU A 112 30.52 -10.55 13.45
C LEU A 112 30.49 -9.38 12.44
N LEU A 113 31.32 -8.37 12.70
CA LEU A 113 31.38 -7.16 11.87
C LEU A 113 32.30 -7.26 10.66
N ASN A 114 32.79 -8.46 10.34
CA ASN A 114 33.78 -8.69 9.27
C ASN A 114 33.37 -8.09 7.91
N ASN A 115 32.06 -8.07 7.63
CA ASN A 115 31.52 -7.52 6.38
C ASN A 115 31.30 -6.00 6.41
N LEU A 116 31.47 -5.34 7.55
CA LEU A 116 31.28 -3.90 7.76
C LEU A 116 32.60 -3.13 7.92
N VAL A 117 33.71 -3.82 8.14
CA VAL A 117 35.02 -3.20 8.48
C VAL A 117 35.43 -2.10 7.50
N ASP A 118 35.15 -2.30 6.21
CA ASP A 118 35.51 -1.34 5.17
C ASP A 118 34.68 -0.04 5.19
N PHE A 119 33.57 -0.02 5.94
CA PHE A 119 32.65 1.11 6.06
C PHE A 119 32.74 1.83 7.39
N ILE A 120 33.41 1.25 8.38
CA ILE A 120 33.59 1.85 9.70
C ILE A 120 34.69 2.91 9.60
N SER A 121 34.37 4.17 9.92
CA SER A 121 35.31 5.27 10.01
C SER A 121 35.71 5.50 11.47
N ILE A 122 36.96 5.94 11.70
CA ILE A 122 37.46 6.34 13.03
C ILE A 122 36.69 7.55 13.57
N GLU A 123 36.05 8.34 12.68
CA GLU A 123 35.25 9.51 13.04
C GLU A 123 33.84 9.14 13.53
N ASP A 124 33.36 7.90 13.26
CA ASP A 124 32.04 7.40 13.65
C ASP A 124 31.98 6.92 15.13
N THR A 125 32.95 7.30 15.97
CA THR A 125 33.02 6.93 17.37
C THR A 125 31.92 7.60 18.21
N GLY A 126 30.67 7.20 18.02
CA GLY A 126 29.52 7.70 18.78
C GLY A 126 28.16 7.39 18.16
N ASP A 127 28.10 7.06 16.90
CA ASP A 127 26.89 6.61 16.23
C ASP A 127 26.98 5.10 15.92
N ASP A 128 26.01 4.33 16.43
CA ASP A 128 25.91 2.88 16.17
C ASP A 128 25.43 2.58 14.75
N ASP A 129 25.25 3.59 13.92
CA ASP A 129 24.70 3.50 12.56
C ASP A 129 25.78 3.67 11.48
N ILE A 130 25.86 2.73 10.56
CA ILE A 130 26.82 2.71 9.46
C ILE A 130 26.06 2.82 8.12
N ASP A 131 26.36 3.85 7.34
CA ASP A 131 25.79 4.02 6.00
C ASP A 131 26.66 3.34 4.94
N ILE A 132 26.02 2.52 4.12
CA ILE A 132 26.57 1.91 2.92
C ILE A 132 25.87 2.53 1.72
N ILE A 133 26.58 3.40 1.01
CA ILE A 133 26.05 4.07 -0.18
C ILE A 133 26.43 3.23 -1.40
N VAL A 134 25.43 2.82 -2.17
CA VAL A 134 25.57 2.03 -3.38
C VAL A 134 25.18 2.87 -4.57
N LYS A 135 26.10 3.09 -5.50
CA LYS A 135 25.86 3.81 -6.74
C LYS A 135 26.01 2.91 -7.96
N TYR A 136 24.99 2.90 -8.79
CA TYR A 136 25.06 2.31 -10.14
C TYR A 136 25.29 3.41 -11.14
N GLN A 137 26.49 3.50 -11.69
CA GLN A 137 26.92 4.60 -12.53
C GLN A 137 27.71 4.12 -13.74
N VAL A 138 27.74 4.95 -14.77
CA VAL A 138 28.50 4.68 -15.98
C VAL A 138 29.99 4.55 -15.64
N LYS A 139 30.67 3.57 -16.25
CA LYS A 139 32.13 3.38 -16.04
C LYS A 139 32.94 4.56 -16.54
N ASP A 140 32.61 5.05 -17.74
CA ASP A 140 33.27 6.20 -18.35
C ASP A 140 32.26 7.28 -18.73
N PRO A 141 32.12 8.35 -17.90
CA PRO A 141 31.20 9.44 -18.16
C PRO A 141 31.55 10.25 -19.42
N ILE A 142 32.81 10.29 -19.83
CA ILE A 142 33.26 11.07 -21.00
C ILE A 142 32.78 10.37 -22.26
N ILE A 143 33.08 9.08 -22.38
CA ILE A 143 32.64 8.26 -23.53
C ILE A 143 31.11 8.28 -23.65
N PHE A 144 30.39 8.15 -22.54
CA PHE A 144 28.92 8.19 -22.52
C PHE A 144 28.38 9.50 -23.10
N LYS A 145 28.96 10.65 -22.68
CA LYS A 145 28.56 11.96 -23.18
C LYS A 145 28.90 12.14 -24.67
N GLU A 146 30.07 11.69 -25.11
CA GLU A 146 30.46 11.70 -26.52
C GLU A 146 29.51 10.88 -27.40
N GLU A 147 29.09 9.72 -26.93
CA GLU A 147 28.11 8.88 -27.64
C GLU A 147 26.74 9.53 -27.69
N PHE A 148 26.32 10.18 -26.62
CA PHE A 148 25.07 10.93 -26.61
C PHE A 148 25.11 12.14 -27.56
N ASP A 149 26.23 12.86 -27.60
CA ASP A 149 26.43 13.95 -28.57
C ASP A 149 26.38 13.44 -30.02
N ARG A 150 26.93 12.26 -30.31
CA ARG A 150 26.80 11.63 -31.64
C ARG A 150 25.35 11.33 -32.00
N ILE A 151 24.55 10.84 -31.03
CA ILE A 151 23.13 10.58 -31.24
C ILE A 151 22.41 11.89 -31.57
N ILE A 152 22.66 12.97 -30.84
CA ILE A 152 22.03 14.28 -31.06
C ILE A 152 22.45 14.83 -32.45
N LYS A 153 23.74 14.80 -32.79
CA LYS A 153 24.26 15.31 -34.07
C LYS A 153 23.73 14.53 -35.27
N ASN A 154 23.58 13.22 -35.14
CA ASN A 154 23.09 12.35 -36.22
C ASN A 154 21.54 12.30 -36.27
N CYS A 155 20.85 13.00 -35.40
CA CYS A 155 19.39 13.04 -35.41
C CYS A 155 18.91 13.78 -36.69
N PRO A 156 18.02 13.16 -37.51
CA PRO A 156 17.45 13.83 -38.68
C PRO A 156 16.77 15.14 -38.30
N GLU A 157 16.93 16.18 -39.14
CA GLU A 157 16.40 17.55 -38.87
C GLU A 157 14.94 17.55 -38.46
N ARG A 158 14.11 16.70 -39.07
CA ARG A 158 12.68 16.55 -38.73
C ARG A 158 12.41 16.07 -37.31
N PHE A 159 13.38 15.48 -36.61
CA PHE A 159 13.26 14.95 -35.26
C PHE A 159 14.11 15.70 -34.23
N ARG A 160 14.91 16.69 -34.62
CA ARG A 160 15.76 17.45 -33.69
C ARG A 160 14.99 18.13 -32.56
N ASN A 161 13.76 18.57 -32.83
CA ASN A 161 12.86 19.17 -31.85
C ASN A 161 11.89 18.13 -31.24
N ASN A 162 12.01 16.87 -31.59
CA ASN A 162 11.17 15.81 -31.02
C ASN A 162 11.91 15.14 -29.83
N HIS A 163 11.70 15.69 -28.66
CA HIS A 163 12.30 15.16 -27.42
C HIS A 163 12.03 13.67 -27.21
N ASN A 164 10.87 13.16 -27.58
CA ASN A 164 10.52 11.73 -27.44
C ASN A 164 11.39 10.82 -28.31
N PHE A 165 11.78 11.26 -29.50
CA PHE A 165 12.66 10.46 -30.36
C PHE A 165 14.08 10.39 -29.80
N ILE A 166 14.62 11.52 -29.35
CA ILE A 166 15.96 11.59 -28.75
C ILE A 166 15.96 10.80 -27.43
N PHE A 167 14.91 10.93 -26.63
CA PHE A 167 14.78 10.19 -25.37
C PHE A 167 14.80 8.67 -25.58
N ARG A 168 14.08 8.13 -26.58
CA ARG A 168 14.15 6.68 -26.91
C ARG A 168 15.57 6.25 -27.25
N LYS A 169 16.31 7.05 -28.05
CA LYS A 169 17.70 6.76 -28.37
C LYS A 169 18.62 6.85 -27.16
N PHE A 170 18.30 7.72 -26.21
CA PHE A 170 19.00 7.80 -24.96
C PHE A 170 18.76 6.55 -24.07
N LEU A 171 17.55 6.01 -24.04
CA LEU A 171 17.28 4.74 -23.34
C LEU A 171 18.05 3.57 -23.97
N ASP A 172 18.14 3.52 -25.31
CA ASP A 172 18.99 2.54 -26.00
C ASP A 172 20.46 2.70 -25.55
N LEU A 173 20.98 3.93 -25.50
CA LEU A 173 22.34 4.23 -25.06
C LEU A 173 22.61 3.76 -23.62
N ILE A 174 21.67 3.96 -22.69
CA ILE A 174 21.81 3.47 -21.31
C ILE A 174 21.93 1.94 -21.29
N ASN A 175 21.10 1.24 -22.08
CA ASN A 175 21.14 -0.22 -22.13
C ASN A 175 22.42 -0.79 -22.77
N ASP A 176 23.02 -0.06 -23.70
CA ASP A 176 24.23 -0.47 -24.44
C ASP A 176 25.53 -0.04 -23.72
N SER A 177 25.43 0.92 -22.78
CA SER A 177 26.59 1.44 -22.05
C SER A 177 27.03 0.54 -20.91
N GLU A 178 28.34 0.57 -20.61
CA GLU A 178 28.89 -0.17 -19.47
C GLU A 178 28.70 0.61 -18.17
N PHE A 179 27.91 0.03 -17.26
CA PHE A 179 27.71 0.53 -15.90
C PHE A 179 28.46 -0.34 -14.89
N SER A 180 28.71 0.21 -13.71
CA SER A 180 29.31 -0.49 -12.58
C SER A 180 28.64 -0.09 -11.28
N ILE A 181 28.57 -1.06 -10.34
CA ILE A 181 28.17 -0.78 -8.97
C ILE A 181 29.41 -0.39 -8.20
N LYS A 182 29.36 0.73 -7.50
CA LYS A 182 30.38 1.22 -6.58
C LYS A 182 29.81 1.39 -5.20
N TYR A 183 30.63 1.15 -4.19
CA TYR A 183 30.27 1.24 -2.78
C TYR A 183 31.05 2.38 -2.14
N PHE A 184 30.38 3.18 -1.29
CA PHE A 184 31.00 4.29 -0.56
C PHE A 184 30.57 4.22 0.92
N GLY A 185 31.45 4.64 1.79
CA GLY A 185 31.12 4.85 3.21
C GLY A 185 30.45 6.19 3.47
N SER A 186 30.07 6.45 4.72
CA SER A 186 29.52 7.74 5.20
C SER A 186 30.41 8.93 4.87
N ASN A 187 31.72 8.74 4.86
CA ASN A 187 32.74 9.73 4.51
C ASN A 187 32.84 10.03 2.98
N GLY A 188 32.04 9.37 2.16
CA GLY A 188 32.04 9.53 0.69
C GLY A 188 33.24 8.91 -0.02
N LEU A 189 34.09 8.12 0.67
CA LEU A 189 35.22 7.42 0.05
C LEU A 189 34.76 6.09 -0.58
N GLU A 190 35.26 5.81 -1.79
CA GLU A 190 34.99 4.56 -2.49
C GLU A 190 35.69 3.37 -1.81
N VAL A 191 34.91 2.34 -1.51
CA VAL A 191 35.40 1.06 -0.99
C VAL A 191 35.89 0.18 -2.12
N LYS A 192 37.18 -0.09 -2.18
CA LYS A 192 37.86 -0.85 -3.26
C LYS A 192 38.12 -2.32 -2.96
N SER A 193 37.60 -2.85 -1.86
CA SER A 193 37.89 -4.20 -1.33
C SER A 193 37.29 -5.36 -2.12
N GLY A 194 36.53 -5.12 -3.20
CA GLY A 194 35.74 -6.15 -3.88
C GLY A 194 34.48 -6.57 -3.13
N PHE A 195 34.04 -5.76 -2.16
CA PHE A 195 32.81 -5.94 -1.39
C PHE A 195 31.59 -6.14 -2.28
N LYS A 196 30.68 -6.99 -1.84
CA LYS A 196 29.36 -7.18 -2.47
C LYS A 196 28.29 -7.16 -1.37
N LEU A 197 27.23 -6.42 -1.57
CA LEU A 197 26.18 -6.26 -0.55
C LEU A 197 25.54 -7.60 -0.12
N LYS A 198 25.50 -8.61 -1.00
CA LYS A 198 25.05 -9.98 -0.69
C LYS A 198 25.94 -10.72 0.34
N SER A 199 27.16 -10.25 0.59
CA SER A 199 27.99 -10.81 1.67
C SER A 199 27.51 -10.36 3.04
N LEU A 200 26.87 -9.17 3.12
CA LEU A 200 26.35 -8.58 4.34
C LEU A 200 24.84 -8.84 4.51
N ILE A 201 24.07 -8.75 3.44
CA ILE A 201 22.61 -8.88 3.48
C ILE A 201 22.18 -10.17 2.78
N ASN A 202 21.50 -11.03 3.52
CA ASN A 202 20.81 -12.21 3.02
C ASN A 202 19.34 -11.88 2.78
N LEU A 203 18.97 -11.61 1.53
CA LEU A 203 17.61 -11.27 1.14
C LEU A 203 16.89 -12.48 0.54
N ARG A 204 15.74 -12.84 1.10
CA ARG A 204 14.84 -13.84 0.53
C ARG A 204 13.50 -13.19 0.19
N CYS A 205 13.08 -13.32 -1.07
CA CYS A 205 11.81 -12.78 -1.54
C CYS A 205 10.82 -13.92 -1.78
N ILE A 206 9.64 -13.83 -1.17
CA ILE A 206 8.50 -14.70 -1.41
C ILE A 206 7.47 -13.88 -2.20
N ASN A 207 7.19 -14.32 -3.43
CA ASN A 207 6.18 -13.71 -4.27
C ASN A 207 4.95 -14.63 -4.33
N ALA A 208 3.83 -14.15 -3.78
CA ALA A 208 2.59 -14.90 -3.70
C ALA A 208 1.88 -15.06 -5.06
N ASN A 209 2.24 -14.26 -6.07
CA ASN A 209 1.61 -14.28 -7.39
C ASN A 209 2.02 -15.49 -8.28
N ASN A 210 2.95 -16.33 -7.82
CA ASN A 210 3.47 -17.46 -8.60
C ASN A 210 2.58 -18.71 -8.60
N VAL A 211 1.35 -18.63 -8.06
CA VAL A 211 0.41 -19.77 -7.98
C VAL A 211 -0.38 -19.91 -9.29
N THR A 212 0.31 -20.15 -10.40
CA THR A 212 -0.35 -20.21 -11.72
C THR A 212 -0.50 -21.62 -12.31
N SER A 213 0.15 -22.63 -11.74
CA SER A 213 0.10 -24.01 -12.24
C SER A 213 -0.43 -24.97 -11.18
N GLY A 214 -1.28 -25.93 -11.59
CA GLY A 214 -1.89 -26.92 -10.70
C GLY A 214 -0.93 -27.93 -10.04
N GLU A 215 0.39 -27.69 -10.07
CA GLU A 215 1.42 -28.52 -9.43
C GLU A 215 2.47 -27.66 -8.70
N CYS A 216 2.13 -26.43 -8.34
CA CYS A 216 3.07 -25.51 -7.68
C CYS A 216 3.56 -26.05 -6.34
N LEU A 217 2.66 -26.56 -5.51
CA LEU A 217 2.97 -27.12 -4.20
C LEU A 217 3.80 -28.40 -4.32
N SER A 218 3.41 -29.29 -5.23
CA SER A 218 4.15 -30.52 -5.48
C SER A 218 5.60 -30.23 -5.86
N LYS A 219 5.85 -29.22 -6.68
CA LYS A 219 7.22 -28.77 -7.04
C LYS A 219 7.95 -28.14 -5.86
N ALA A 220 7.28 -27.31 -5.06
CA ALA A 220 7.86 -26.66 -3.89
C ALA A 220 8.29 -27.68 -2.83
N PHE A 221 7.41 -28.62 -2.49
CA PHE A 221 7.72 -29.68 -1.53
C PHE A 221 8.78 -30.66 -2.07
N SER A 222 8.74 -31.01 -3.36
CA SER A 222 9.80 -31.82 -3.98
C SER A 222 11.18 -31.19 -3.84
N LYS A 223 11.25 -29.84 -3.94
CA LYS A 223 12.51 -29.10 -3.76
C LYS A 223 13.04 -29.23 -2.32
N ILE A 224 12.15 -29.10 -1.32
CA ILE A 224 12.50 -29.23 0.11
C ILE A 224 13.00 -30.66 0.39
N ILE A 225 12.26 -31.67 -0.05
CA ILE A 225 12.60 -33.08 0.17
C ILE A 225 13.92 -33.45 -0.52
N ASN A 226 14.15 -32.98 -1.75
CA ASN A 226 15.43 -33.18 -2.44
C ASN A 226 16.61 -32.62 -1.68
N LYS A 227 16.44 -31.48 -1.03
CA LYS A 227 17.47 -30.81 -0.25
C LYS A 227 17.78 -31.56 1.04
N GLU A 228 16.76 -32.03 1.75
CA GLU A 228 16.96 -32.91 2.91
C GLU A 228 17.69 -34.21 2.50
N TYR A 229 17.32 -34.75 1.34
CA TYR A 229 17.96 -35.95 0.83
C TYR A 229 19.44 -35.75 0.46
N ASP A 230 19.82 -34.59 -0.09
CA ASP A 230 21.22 -34.26 -0.38
C ASP A 230 22.08 -34.10 0.88
N LEU A 231 21.46 -33.78 2.04
CA LEU A 231 22.16 -33.67 3.32
C LEU A 231 22.42 -35.04 3.98
N VAL A 232 21.62 -36.07 3.64
CA VAL A 232 21.77 -37.44 4.13
C VAL A 232 22.67 -38.22 3.15
N LYS A 233 23.97 -37.96 3.17
CA LYS A 233 24.98 -38.69 2.39
C LYS A 233 25.39 -39.97 3.12
N ASP A 234 24.48 -40.84 3.46
CA ASP A 234 24.82 -42.15 3.99
C ASP A 234 24.72 -43.23 2.89
N ASP A 235 25.82 -43.93 2.69
CA ASP A 235 25.97 -45.06 1.75
C ASP A 235 24.99 -46.23 2.03
N ASP A 236 24.26 -46.21 3.12
CA ASP A 236 23.27 -47.22 3.54
C ASP A 236 21.80 -46.92 3.18
N ASN A 237 21.56 -46.00 2.25
CA ASN A 237 20.20 -45.62 1.90
C ASN A 237 19.47 -46.74 1.12
N GLU A 238 18.54 -47.43 1.77
CA GLU A 238 17.71 -48.48 1.18
C GLU A 238 17.00 -48.05 -0.11
N LEU A 239 16.55 -46.81 -0.16
CA LEU A 239 15.92 -46.19 -1.34
C LEU A 239 16.88 -46.11 -2.53
N ALA A 240 18.15 -45.77 -2.34
CA ALA A 240 19.15 -45.77 -3.40
C ALA A 240 19.38 -47.17 -3.98
N LYS A 241 19.43 -48.22 -3.11
CA LYS A 241 19.54 -49.60 -3.53
C LYS A 241 18.35 -50.05 -4.36
N GLU A 242 17.13 -49.66 -3.95
CA GLU A 242 15.91 -49.98 -4.69
C GLU A 242 15.88 -49.31 -6.07
N ILE A 243 16.33 -48.05 -6.20
CA ILE A 243 16.41 -47.35 -7.47
C ILE A 243 17.45 -47.97 -8.40
N TYR A 244 18.57 -48.41 -7.86
CA TYR A 244 19.53 -49.19 -8.63
C TYR A 244 18.90 -50.47 -9.20
N ASN A 245 18.12 -51.20 -8.41
CA ASN A 245 17.42 -52.40 -8.86
C ASN A 245 16.37 -52.07 -9.93
N VAL A 246 15.66 -50.95 -9.77
CA VAL A 246 14.69 -50.49 -10.78
C VAL A 246 15.40 -50.11 -12.09
N ASN A 247 16.48 -49.38 -12.02
CA ASN A 247 17.28 -49.03 -13.20
C ASN A 247 17.79 -50.31 -13.91
N ASP A 248 18.40 -51.24 -13.21
CA ASP A 248 18.84 -52.50 -13.76
C ASP A 248 17.69 -53.30 -14.43
N THR A 249 16.54 -53.31 -13.83
CA THR A 249 15.34 -53.96 -14.41
C THR A 249 14.85 -53.24 -15.67
N PHE A 250 14.84 -51.90 -15.69
CA PHE A 250 14.54 -51.12 -16.89
C PHE A 250 15.58 -51.30 -17.98
N ASP A 251 16.87 -51.26 -17.66
CA ASP A 251 17.95 -51.44 -18.60
C ASP A 251 17.84 -52.80 -19.29
N LYS A 252 17.63 -53.90 -18.55
CA LYS A 252 17.40 -55.26 -19.12
C LYS A 252 16.20 -55.26 -20.06
N LYS A 253 15.08 -54.61 -19.72
CA LYS A 253 13.89 -54.56 -20.58
C LYS A 253 14.12 -53.66 -21.82
N ILE A 254 14.76 -52.52 -21.68
CA ILE A 254 15.07 -51.60 -22.79
C ILE A 254 16.07 -52.28 -23.73
N GLN A 255 17.08 -52.92 -23.18
CA GLN A 255 18.10 -53.62 -23.98
C GLN A 255 17.47 -54.72 -24.79
N SER A 256 16.69 -55.61 -24.21
CA SER A 256 16.05 -56.73 -24.92
C SER A 256 14.99 -56.29 -25.92
N ASN A 257 14.23 -55.25 -25.64
CA ASN A 257 13.08 -54.83 -26.46
C ASN A 257 13.44 -53.87 -27.58
N TYR A 258 14.45 -53.02 -27.33
CA TYR A 258 14.79 -51.92 -28.26
C TYR A 258 16.22 -51.93 -28.73
N SER A 259 17.22 -51.97 -27.83
CA SER A 259 18.65 -51.89 -28.23
C SER A 259 19.02 -53.04 -29.15
N ASP A 260 18.58 -54.28 -28.88
CA ASP A 260 18.85 -55.44 -29.72
C ASP A 260 18.19 -55.33 -31.11
N LYS A 261 16.95 -54.79 -31.16
CA LYS A 261 16.27 -54.53 -32.43
C LYS A 261 17.01 -53.48 -33.29
N PHE A 262 17.43 -52.38 -32.68
CA PHE A 262 18.17 -51.33 -33.34
C PHE A 262 19.56 -51.85 -33.83
N ASN A 263 20.26 -52.60 -32.98
CA ASN A 263 21.55 -53.15 -33.36
C ASN A 263 21.43 -54.19 -34.52
N ASN A 264 20.37 -55.00 -34.50
CA ASN A 264 20.09 -55.92 -35.62
C ASN A 264 19.76 -55.18 -36.93
N VAL A 265 19.13 -54.01 -36.87
CA VAL A 265 18.87 -53.15 -38.06
C VAL A 265 20.17 -52.51 -38.54
N LEU A 266 21.00 -52.01 -37.64
CA LEU A 266 22.30 -51.41 -37.97
C LEU A 266 23.29 -52.47 -38.60
N ASP A 267 23.27 -53.68 -38.06
CA ASP A 267 24.10 -54.80 -38.58
C ASP A 267 23.64 -55.25 -39.98
N LYS A 268 22.34 -55.35 -40.22
CA LYS A 268 21.76 -55.69 -41.52
C LYS A 268 21.98 -54.54 -42.53
N GLY A 269 21.94 -53.29 -42.10
CA GLY A 269 22.20 -52.11 -42.95
C GLY A 269 23.66 -51.88 -43.27
N LYS A 270 24.61 -52.65 -42.69
CA LYS A 270 26.07 -52.46 -42.80
C LYS A 270 26.58 -51.06 -42.47
N ILE A 271 25.84 -50.34 -41.61
CA ILE A 271 26.06 -48.90 -41.33
C ILE A 271 27.27 -48.72 -40.39
N ASN A 272 27.48 -49.67 -39.45
CA ASN A 272 28.64 -49.59 -38.56
C ASN A 272 28.93 -50.93 -37.87
N LYS A 273 30.14 -51.50 -38.10
CA LYS A 273 30.59 -52.75 -37.47
C LYS A 273 31.30 -52.54 -36.12
N ARG A 274 31.63 -51.30 -35.76
CA ARG A 274 32.53 -51.02 -34.63
C ARG A 274 31.79 -50.62 -33.34
N TYR A 275 30.58 -50.01 -33.46
CA TYR A 275 29.83 -49.48 -32.31
C TYR A 275 28.42 -50.09 -32.27
N LYS A 276 28.03 -50.56 -31.10
CA LYS A 276 26.65 -50.99 -30.81
C LYS A 276 25.95 -49.94 -30.01
N LEU A 277 24.67 -49.71 -30.26
CA LEU A 277 23.82 -48.81 -29.50
C LEU A 277 23.42 -49.51 -28.19
N SER A 278 23.68 -48.86 -27.06
CA SER A 278 23.15 -49.23 -25.76
C SER A 278 22.25 -48.11 -25.27
N LEU A 279 21.04 -48.44 -24.88
CA LEU A 279 20.10 -47.52 -24.25
C LEU A 279 20.07 -47.90 -22.77
N ASN A 280 20.46 -46.96 -21.92
CA ASN A 280 20.47 -47.16 -20.48
C ASN A 280 19.45 -46.20 -19.81
N SER A 281 18.78 -46.66 -18.76
CA SER A 281 17.97 -45.79 -17.91
C SER A 281 18.87 -44.99 -16.97
N SER A 282 18.51 -43.76 -16.70
CA SER A 282 19.21 -42.92 -15.72
C SER A 282 18.18 -42.32 -14.75
N LEU A 283 17.45 -43.22 -14.06
CA LEU A 283 16.58 -42.80 -12.98
C LEU A 283 17.45 -42.42 -11.78
N ASP A 284 17.47 -41.15 -11.45
CA ASP A 284 18.05 -40.61 -10.24
C ASP A 284 16.94 -40.34 -9.23
N ILE A 285 17.22 -40.48 -7.94
CA ILE A 285 16.30 -40.14 -6.84
C ILE A 285 15.74 -38.73 -7.00
N LYS A 286 16.59 -37.76 -7.40
CA LYS A 286 16.15 -36.37 -7.61
C LYS A 286 15.09 -36.26 -8.69
N ILE A 287 15.27 -36.96 -9.81
CA ILE A 287 14.32 -36.96 -10.93
C ILE A 287 13.01 -37.63 -10.49
N LEU A 288 13.10 -38.68 -9.68
CA LEU A 288 11.94 -39.40 -9.14
C LEU A 288 11.15 -38.54 -8.17
N LEU A 289 11.82 -37.89 -7.22
CA LEU A 289 11.18 -37.01 -6.24
C LEU A 289 10.56 -35.76 -6.91
N GLN A 290 11.19 -35.22 -7.96
CA GLN A 290 10.66 -34.06 -8.68
C GLN A 290 9.40 -34.35 -9.50
N ASN A 291 9.26 -35.55 -10.04
CA ASN A 291 8.21 -35.88 -11.00
C ASN A 291 7.12 -36.81 -10.45
N VAL A 292 7.39 -37.53 -9.36
CA VAL A 292 6.47 -38.54 -8.79
C VAL A 292 5.74 -38.03 -7.56
N LEU A 293 6.33 -37.12 -6.79
CA LEU A 293 5.66 -36.56 -5.63
C LEU A 293 4.51 -35.66 -6.04
N LYS A 294 3.31 -36.04 -5.65
CA LYS A 294 2.09 -35.23 -5.84
C LYS A 294 1.51 -34.88 -4.48
N TYR A 295 1.26 -33.60 -4.30
CA TYR A 295 0.60 -33.09 -3.13
C TYR A 295 -0.90 -33.40 -3.19
N SER A 296 -1.48 -33.82 -2.09
CA SER A 296 -2.93 -34.00 -1.95
C SER A 296 -3.38 -33.59 -0.55
N TYR A 297 -4.54 -32.99 -0.47
CA TYR A 297 -5.20 -32.71 0.81
C TYR A 297 -5.93 -33.96 1.31
N ILE A 298 -5.99 -34.13 2.62
CA ILE A 298 -6.70 -35.25 3.24
C ILE A 298 -7.96 -34.71 3.92
N ASP A 299 -9.13 -35.13 3.43
CA ASP A 299 -10.40 -34.84 4.07
C ASP A 299 -11.02 -36.17 4.54
N GLY A 300 -10.90 -36.45 5.84
CA GLY A 300 -11.25 -37.72 6.42
C GLY A 300 -10.47 -38.88 5.80
N LYS A 301 -11.10 -39.67 4.93
CA LYS A 301 -10.46 -40.79 4.19
C LYS A 301 -10.13 -40.44 2.73
N ASN A 302 -10.57 -39.30 2.26
CA ASN A 302 -10.45 -38.94 0.86
C ASN A 302 -9.15 -38.11 0.64
N ARG A 303 -8.46 -38.42 -0.46
CA ARG A 303 -7.33 -37.65 -0.92
C ARG A 303 -7.80 -36.71 -2.07
N ILE A 304 -7.74 -35.43 -1.84
CA ILE A 304 -8.15 -34.39 -2.81
C ILE A 304 -6.90 -33.90 -3.51
N PRO A 305 -6.80 -34.02 -4.83
CA PRO A 305 -5.65 -33.50 -5.59
C PRO A 305 -5.48 -31.99 -5.44
N GLU A 306 -4.23 -31.51 -5.54
CA GLU A 306 -3.87 -30.08 -5.43
C GLU A 306 -4.74 -29.17 -6.30
N ASN A 307 -5.01 -29.58 -7.53
CA ASN A 307 -5.76 -28.77 -8.51
C ASN A 307 -7.27 -28.66 -8.22
N GLN A 308 -7.78 -29.36 -7.24
CA GLN A 308 -9.18 -29.24 -6.79
C GLN A 308 -9.34 -28.30 -5.59
N PHE A 309 -8.24 -27.76 -5.06
CA PHE A 309 -8.27 -26.80 -3.95
C PHE A 309 -8.31 -25.36 -4.46
N GLY A 310 -8.91 -24.47 -3.66
CA GLY A 310 -8.97 -23.07 -3.98
C GLY A 310 -7.58 -22.39 -3.93
N LEU A 311 -7.32 -21.49 -4.87
CA LEU A 311 -6.03 -20.80 -5.02
C LEU A 311 -5.55 -20.10 -3.75
N GLY A 312 -6.46 -19.59 -2.91
CA GLY A 312 -6.09 -18.92 -1.64
C GLY A 312 -5.42 -19.87 -0.64
N TYR A 313 -5.89 -21.11 -0.53
CA TYR A 313 -5.23 -22.13 0.30
C TYR A 313 -3.88 -22.54 -0.29
N THR A 314 -3.84 -22.73 -1.59
CA THR A 314 -2.61 -23.06 -2.30
C THR A 314 -1.56 -21.97 -2.10
N ASN A 315 -1.95 -20.69 -2.15
CA ASN A 315 -1.07 -19.58 -1.89
C ASN A 315 -0.51 -19.58 -0.45
N LEU A 316 -1.36 -19.76 0.55
CA LEU A 316 -0.91 -19.86 1.95
C LEU A 316 0.10 -20.99 2.14
N MET A 317 -0.15 -22.17 1.52
CA MET A 317 0.76 -23.32 1.58
C MET A 317 2.07 -23.06 0.84
N MET A 318 2.05 -22.30 -0.27
CA MET A 318 3.27 -21.87 -0.98
C MET A 318 4.12 -20.93 -0.13
N ILE A 319 3.49 -19.99 0.57
CA ILE A 319 4.18 -19.12 1.54
C ILE A 319 4.78 -19.98 2.67
N ALA A 320 4.01 -20.89 3.25
CA ALA A 320 4.49 -21.79 4.29
C ALA A 320 5.67 -22.67 3.83
N SER A 321 5.58 -23.25 2.63
CA SER A 321 6.68 -24.02 2.02
C SER A 321 7.94 -23.20 1.82
N SER A 322 7.78 -21.94 1.37
CA SER A 322 8.91 -21.02 1.20
C SER A 322 9.55 -20.60 2.53
N LEU A 323 8.75 -20.52 3.60
CA LEU A 323 9.22 -20.27 4.96
C LEU A 323 9.98 -21.48 5.52
N ILE A 324 9.53 -22.70 5.25
CA ILE A 324 10.25 -23.93 5.61
C ILE A 324 11.63 -23.94 4.93
N ASP A 325 11.66 -23.76 3.59
CA ASP A 325 12.92 -23.71 2.82
C ASP A 325 13.88 -22.60 3.36
N TYR A 326 13.34 -21.46 3.75
CA TYR A 326 14.14 -20.37 4.34
C TYR A 326 14.72 -20.74 5.70
N ILE A 327 13.92 -21.34 6.58
CA ILE A 327 14.36 -21.72 7.93
C ILE A 327 15.36 -22.87 7.87
N ASP A 328 15.18 -23.82 6.95
CA ASP A 328 16.11 -24.93 6.75
C ASP A 328 17.48 -24.44 6.25
N ASP A 329 17.50 -23.42 5.37
CA ASP A 329 18.72 -22.77 4.91
C ASP A 329 19.41 -21.91 5.96
N TYR A 330 18.71 -21.54 7.05
CA TYR A 330 19.26 -20.63 8.05
C TYR A 330 20.41 -21.29 8.81
N PRO A 331 21.55 -20.61 9.02
CA PRO A 331 22.70 -21.20 9.70
C PRO A 331 22.41 -21.58 11.17
N LYS A 332 23.02 -22.67 11.63
CA LYS A 332 22.89 -23.16 13.02
C LYS A 332 23.78 -22.40 14.02
N THR A 333 24.66 -21.53 13.53
CA THR A 333 25.61 -20.80 14.37
C THR A 333 24.96 -19.63 15.10
N GLU A 334 25.34 -19.39 16.34
CA GLU A 334 24.85 -18.27 17.16
C GLU A 334 25.36 -16.90 16.67
N CYS A 335 26.46 -16.86 15.94
CA CYS A 335 27.08 -15.64 15.45
C CYS A 335 26.60 -15.33 14.03
N ASN A 336 25.91 -14.21 13.86
CA ASN A 336 25.46 -13.74 12.56
C ASN A 336 26.47 -12.75 11.96
N SER A 337 27.05 -13.10 10.84
CA SER A 337 27.83 -12.18 10.00
C SER A 337 27.00 -11.48 8.92
N LYS A 338 25.69 -11.77 8.86
CA LYS A 338 24.75 -11.25 7.86
C LYS A 338 23.47 -10.76 8.49
N ILE A 339 22.90 -9.74 7.87
CA ILE A 339 21.55 -9.26 8.13
C ILE A 339 20.59 -10.10 7.30
N ASN A 340 19.63 -10.75 7.96
CA ASN A 340 18.65 -11.58 7.28
C ASN A 340 17.34 -10.81 7.08
N ILE A 341 16.89 -10.70 5.83
CA ILE A 341 15.67 -10.01 5.45
C ILE A 341 14.79 -10.96 4.64
N LEU A 342 13.56 -11.08 5.08
CA LEU A 342 12.51 -11.81 4.38
C LEU A 342 11.46 -10.83 3.87
N THR A 343 11.19 -10.85 2.57
CA THR A 343 10.11 -10.06 1.99
C THR A 343 9.00 -10.97 1.51
N VAL A 344 7.75 -10.58 1.75
CA VAL A 344 6.56 -11.27 1.26
C VAL A 344 5.72 -10.26 0.49
N GLU A 345 5.61 -10.46 -0.82
CA GLU A 345 4.87 -9.57 -1.70
C GLU A 345 3.44 -10.06 -1.87
N GLU A 346 2.49 -9.18 -1.59
CA GLU A 346 1.05 -9.35 -1.78
C GLU A 346 0.53 -10.75 -1.33
N PRO A 347 0.78 -11.13 -0.07
CA PRO A 347 0.42 -12.46 0.43
C PRO A 347 -1.09 -12.73 0.39
N GLU A 348 -1.92 -11.69 0.30
CA GLU A 348 -3.38 -11.77 0.22
C GLU A 348 -3.92 -12.25 -1.12
N THR A 349 -3.09 -12.37 -2.14
CA THR A 349 -3.52 -12.71 -3.50
C THR A 349 -4.30 -14.04 -3.52
N TYR A 350 -5.46 -14.05 -4.17
CA TYR A 350 -6.43 -15.16 -4.23
C TYR A 350 -7.07 -15.54 -2.88
N MET A 351 -6.80 -14.85 -1.78
CA MET A 351 -7.36 -15.17 -0.48
C MET A 351 -8.73 -14.52 -0.27
N HIS A 352 -9.65 -15.28 0.34
CA HIS A 352 -10.91 -14.70 0.81
C HIS A 352 -10.65 -13.68 1.94
N PRO A 353 -11.44 -12.60 2.06
CA PRO A 353 -11.25 -11.55 3.09
C PRO A 353 -11.00 -12.07 4.50
N GLN A 354 -11.75 -13.09 4.96
CA GLN A 354 -11.54 -13.71 6.27
C GLN A 354 -10.14 -14.33 6.45
N MET A 355 -9.57 -14.89 5.37
CA MET A 355 -8.20 -15.42 5.40
C MET A 355 -7.18 -14.29 5.47
N GLN A 356 -7.44 -13.18 4.76
CA GLN A 356 -6.59 -11.99 4.79
C GLN A 356 -6.55 -11.36 6.18
N GLU A 357 -7.67 -11.27 6.89
CA GLU A 357 -7.75 -10.76 8.26
C GLU A 357 -6.92 -11.61 9.26
N ASN A 358 -6.84 -12.90 9.04
CA ASN A 358 -6.06 -13.79 9.89
C ASN A 358 -4.63 -14.05 9.39
N LEU A 359 -4.25 -13.47 8.26
CA LEU A 359 -2.98 -13.77 7.59
C LEU A 359 -1.77 -13.56 8.50
N LEU A 360 -1.66 -12.39 9.14
CA LEU A 360 -0.53 -12.10 10.04
C LEU A 360 -0.50 -13.02 11.27
N LYS A 361 -1.66 -13.38 11.81
CA LYS A 361 -1.75 -14.35 12.93
C LYS A 361 -1.30 -15.75 12.49
N ASN A 362 -1.72 -16.16 11.29
CA ASN A 362 -1.35 -17.45 10.72
C ASN A 362 0.14 -17.51 10.39
N LEU A 363 0.70 -16.46 9.76
CA LEU A 363 2.14 -16.35 9.51
C LEU A 363 2.94 -16.38 10.81
N ASN A 364 2.47 -15.67 11.84
CA ASN A 364 3.10 -15.67 13.16
C ASN A 364 3.11 -17.08 13.78
N ALA A 365 2.00 -17.80 13.73
CA ALA A 365 1.90 -19.17 14.23
C ALA A 365 2.83 -20.12 13.47
N ILE A 366 2.83 -20.05 12.13
CA ILE A 366 3.69 -20.89 11.28
C ILE A 366 5.18 -20.63 11.59
N ILE A 367 5.61 -19.37 11.59
CA ILE A 367 7.02 -19.03 11.82
C ILE A 367 7.46 -19.43 13.24
N ASN A 368 6.64 -19.18 14.26
CA ASN A 368 6.98 -19.58 15.64
C ASN A 368 7.09 -21.10 15.79
N GLU A 369 6.20 -21.87 15.17
CA GLU A 369 6.25 -23.32 15.17
C GLU A 369 7.52 -23.85 14.47
N LEU A 370 7.85 -23.28 13.31
CA LEU A 370 9.05 -23.66 12.55
C LEU A 370 10.34 -23.33 13.32
N ILE A 371 10.36 -22.17 13.98
CA ILE A 371 11.54 -21.76 14.79
C ILE A 371 11.70 -22.68 16.00
N SER A 372 10.61 -22.98 16.73
CA SER A 372 10.66 -23.82 17.92
C SER A 372 11.17 -25.25 17.59
N ASN A 373 10.84 -25.73 16.39
CA ASN A 373 11.27 -27.06 15.92
C ASN A 373 12.68 -27.09 15.33
N SER A 374 13.24 -25.93 14.94
CA SER A 374 14.51 -25.88 14.21
C SER A 374 15.77 -25.87 15.08
N ASN A 375 15.64 -25.60 16.38
CA ASN A 375 16.77 -25.35 17.30
C ASN A 375 17.77 -24.29 16.78
N LYS A 376 17.31 -23.32 15.99
CA LYS A 376 18.11 -22.25 15.40
C LYS A 376 17.76 -20.89 16.04
N ASN A 377 18.75 -20.07 16.27
CA ASN A 377 18.53 -18.68 16.72
C ASN A 377 18.27 -17.81 15.48
N ILE A 378 17.00 -17.62 15.13
CA ILE A 378 16.60 -16.92 13.92
C ILE A 378 16.34 -15.45 14.26
N ASN A 379 17.17 -14.58 13.69
CA ASN A 379 16.99 -13.12 13.72
C ASN A 379 16.74 -12.63 12.29
N THR A 380 15.49 -12.34 11.96
CA THR A 380 15.07 -11.95 10.62
C THR A 380 14.16 -10.75 10.67
N GLN A 381 14.43 -9.76 9.80
CA GLN A 381 13.54 -8.64 9.55
C GLN A 381 12.53 -9.04 8.48
N LEU A 382 11.23 -8.83 8.76
CA LEU A 382 10.15 -9.17 7.85
C LEU A 382 9.57 -7.89 7.23
N ILE A 383 9.46 -7.87 5.90
CA ILE A 383 8.83 -6.81 5.13
C ILE A 383 7.67 -7.43 4.35
N ILE A 384 6.48 -6.85 4.48
CA ILE A 384 5.29 -7.28 3.74
C ILE A 384 4.77 -6.10 2.93
N THR A 385 4.54 -6.31 1.64
CA THR A 385 3.81 -5.35 0.80
C THR A 385 2.38 -5.83 0.61
N THR A 386 1.40 -4.93 0.67
CA THR A 386 -0.02 -5.29 0.53
C THR A 386 -0.86 -4.17 -0.06
N HIS A 387 -1.93 -4.56 -0.77
CA HIS A 387 -3.05 -3.70 -1.18
C HIS A 387 -4.30 -3.94 -0.31
N SER A 388 -4.25 -4.89 0.59
CA SER A 388 -5.43 -5.32 1.34
C SER A 388 -5.67 -4.46 2.57
N SER A 389 -6.85 -3.85 2.63
CA SER A 389 -7.38 -3.21 3.84
C SER A 389 -7.51 -4.20 5.00
N HIS A 390 -7.78 -5.48 4.72
CA HIS A 390 -7.90 -6.53 5.72
C HIS A 390 -6.55 -6.90 6.36
N VAL A 391 -5.46 -6.95 5.56
CA VAL A 391 -4.11 -7.17 6.09
C VAL A 391 -3.65 -6.00 6.94
N LEU A 392 -3.92 -4.75 6.49
CA LEU A 392 -3.65 -3.55 7.27
C LEU A 392 -4.45 -3.56 8.59
N ASN A 393 -5.73 -3.90 8.52
CA ASN A 393 -6.59 -4.06 9.70
C ASN A 393 -6.01 -5.06 10.70
N SER A 394 -5.60 -6.23 10.21
CA SER A 394 -4.94 -7.27 11.02
C SER A 394 -3.67 -6.74 11.71
N LYS A 395 -2.83 -5.96 11.00
CA LYS A 395 -1.61 -5.35 11.57
C LYS A 395 -1.96 -4.37 12.70
N ILE A 396 -2.86 -3.42 12.44
CA ILE A 396 -3.25 -2.42 13.44
C ILE A 396 -3.92 -3.08 14.65
N GLN A 397 -4.81 -4.05 14.42
CA GLN A 397 -5.51 -4.77 15.49
C GLN A 397 -4.54 -5.55 16.38
N THR A 398 -3.57 -6.24 15.79
CA THR A 398 -2.65 -7.11 16.54
C THR A 398 -1.57 -6.31 17.25
N SER A 399 -0.98 -5.30 16.59
CA SER A 399 0.06 -4.45 17.19
C SER A 399 -0.50 -3.36 18.09
N ASN A 400 -1.76 -2.97 17.94
CA ASN A 400 -2.39 -1.79 18.51
C ASN A 400 -1.56 -0.50 18.27
N SER A 401 -0.93 -0.40 17.09
CA SER A 401 -0.03 0.69 16.72
C SER A 401 -0.01 0.91 15.21
N PHE A 402 0.27 2.14 14.79
CA PHE A 402 0.62 2.48 13.39
C PHE A 402 2.11 2.34 13.12
N ASN A 403 2.93 2.03 14.12
CA ASN A 403 4.37 1.91 13.96
C ASN A 403 4.74 0.82 12.95
N ASN A 404 5.81 1.05 12.20
CA ASN A 404 6.31 0.17 11.13
C ASN A 404 5.32 -0.02 9.97
N ILE A 405 4.44 0.96 9.73
CA ILE A 405 3.58 1.00 8.55
C ILE A 405 4.04 2.14 7.65
N TYR A 406 4.33 1.82 6.39
CA TYR A 406 4.68 2.78 5.34
C TYR A 406 3.54 2.89 4.36
N TYR A 407 3.05 4.10 4.19
CA TYR A 407 2.08 4.44 3.16
C TYR A 407 2.80 5.09 1.98
N ILE A 408 2.73 4.45 0.83
CA ILE A 408 3.27 4.99 -0.41
C ILE A 408 2.11 5.60 -1.19
N ASN A 409 2.16 6.92 -1.33
CA ASN A 409 1.20 7.69 -2.09
C ASN A 409 1.87 8.25 -3.35
N PHE A 410 1.25 8.04 -4.51
CA PHE A 410 1.64 8.67 -5.75
C PHE A 410 0.80 9.93 -5.93
N ASN A 411 1.45 11.09 -5.95
CA ASN A 411 0.80 12.36 -6.23
C ASN A 411 0.85 12.59 -7.75
N VAL A 412 -0.32 12.56 -8.38
CA VAL A 412 -0.45 12.74 -9.83
C VAL A 412 -0.01 14.15 -10.25
N ALA A 413 -0.36 15.18 -9.46
CA ALA A 413 -0.02 16.57 -9.78
C ALA A 413 1.49 16.85 -9.86
N ASP A 414 2.27 16.20 -8.99
CA ASP A 414 3.73 16.38 -8.93
C ASP A 414 4.47 15.25 -9.67
N ASN A 415 3.75 14.28 -10.24
CA ASN A 415 4.27 13.00 -10.78
C ASN A 415 5.31 12.35 -9.85
N ASN A 416 5.07 12.41 -8.55
CA ASN A 416 6.05 12.05 -7.53
C ASN A 416 5.47 11.10 -6.49
N VAL A 417 6.33 10.20 -6.00
CA VAL A 417 6.00 9.27 -4.92
C VAL A 417 6.38 9.89 -3.58
N LYS A 418 5.41 9.92 -2.66
CA LYS A 418 5.65 10.26 -1.26
C LYS A 418 5.65 9.01 -0.40
N VAL A 419 6.75 8.75 0.29
CA VAL A 419 6.86 7.68 1.29
C VAL A 419 6.55 8.26 2.66
N ILE A 420 5.45 7.83 3.24
CA ILE A 420 4.94 8.33 4.52
C ILE A 420 5.10 7.24 5.58
N ASN A 421 5.91 7.52 6.57
CA ASN A 421 6.03 6.65 7.74
C ASN A 421 4.87 6.94 8.70
N LEU A 422 3.93 5.99 8.77
CA LEU A 422 2.86 6.05 9.77
C LEU A 422 3.44 5.57 11.10
N ASN A 423 3.45 6.48 12.08
CA ASN A 423 3.82 6.16 13.44
C ASN A 423 2.97 6.97 14.41
N ASP A 424 2.76 6.42 15.60
CA ASP A 424 1.87 6.99 16.59
C ASP A 424 2.28 8.42 16.98
N ASP A 425 3.56 8.65 17.22
CA ASP A 425 4.10 9.95 17.61
C ASP A 425 3.98 11.00 16.50
N GLY A 426 4.23 10.60 15.26
CA GLY A 426 4.11 11.46 14.09
C GLY A 426 2.69 11.95 13.86
N ILE A 427 1.71 11.05 13.99
CA ILE A 427 0.28 11.37 13.87
C ILE A 427 -0.12 12.37 14.97
N ILE A 428 0.33 12.14 16.22
CA ILE A 428 0.04 13.06 17.34
C ILE A 428 0.66 14.44 17.08
N LYS A 429 1.89 14.51 16.59
CA LYS A 429 2.60 15.78 16.33
C LYS A 429 1.97 16.60 15.21
N LYS A 430 1.38 15.98 14.20
CA LYS A 430 0.73 16.67 13.07
C LYS A 430 -0.66 17.23 13.38
N ALA A 431 -1.28 16.81 14.48
CA ALA A 431 -2.60 17.32 14.87
C ALA A 431 -2.55 18.83 15.16
N THR A 432 -3.57 19.58 14.75
CA THR A 432 -3.72 21.04 14.92
C THR A 432 -3.64 21.46 16.38
N LYS A 433 -4.30 20.70 17.26
CA LYS A 433 -4.24 20.88 18.71
C LYS A 433 -3.65 19.60 19.31
N LYS A 434 -2.90 19.74 20.42
CA LYS A 434 -2.27 18.63 21.10
C LYS A 434 -3.25 17.46 21.27
N ALA A 435 -3.05 16.43 20.46
CA ALA A 435 -3.88 15.23 20.53
C ALA A 435 -3.57 14.49 21.83
N VAL A 436 -4.61 14.02 22.50
CA VAL A 436 -4.46 13.17 23.68
C VAL A 436 -4.35 11.73 23.22
N ASP A 437 -3.54 10.89 23.87
CA ASP A 437 -3.38 9.45 23.57
C ASP A 437 -4.72 8.71 23.41
N LYS A 438 -5.77 9.18 24.10
CA LYS A 438 -7.14 8.67 23.98
C LYS A 438 -7.71 8.79 22.55
N ASN A 439 -7.35 9.86 21.81
CA ASN A 439 -7.83 10.05 20.44
C ASN A 439 -7.20 9.01 19.52
N LEU A 440 -5.91 8.74 19.68
CA LEU A 440 -5.22 7.74 18.88
C LEU A 440 -5.75 6.32 19.14
N SER A 441 -6.06 5.99 20.40
CA SER A 441 -6.68 4.72 20.77
C SER A 441 -8.08 4.57 20.15
N PHE A 442 -8.86 5.67 20.11
CA PHE A 442 -10.16 5.70 19.42
C PHE A 442 -10.00 5.44 17.92
N ILE A 443 -9.09 6.17 17.26
CA ILE A 443 -8.84 6.03 15.81
C ILE A 443 -8.45 4.59 15.46
N LYS A 444 -7.49 4.00 16.18
CA LYS A 444 -7.06 2.63 15.96
C LYS A 444 -8.24 1.66 16.06
N LYS A 445 -9.06 1.79 17.10
CA LYS A 445 -10.22 0.93 17.29
C LYS A 445 -11.29 1.14 16.23
N HIS A 446 -11.56 2.38 15.86
CA HIS A 446 -12.56 2.70 14.84
C HIS A 446 -12.13 2.22 13.45
N ILE A 447 -10.85 2.41 13.09
CA ILE A 447 -10.28 1.90 11.83
C ILE A 447 -10.44 0.37 11.76
N THR A 448 -10.13 -0.35 12.84
CA THR A 448 -10.26 -1.82 12.88
C THR A 448 -11.71 -2.31 12.81
N LEU A 449 -12.71 -1.45 13.03
CA LEU A 449 -14.12 -1.80 12.91
C LEU A 449 -14.72 -1.59 11.51
N GLY A 450 -13.97 -1.04 10.56
CA GLY A 450 -14.43 -0.93 9.18
C GLY A 450 -13.99 0.30 8.39
N ALA A 451 -12.98 1.03 8.86
CA ALA A 451 -12.51 2.25 8.21
C ALA A 451 -11.10 2.14 7.59
N THR A 452 -10.57 0.94 7.42
CA THR A 452 -9.24 0.71 6.82
C THR A 452 -9.18 1.06 5.33
N GLU A 453 -10.32 1.12 4.65
CA GLU A 453 -10.42 1.48 3.24
C GLU A 453 -9.94 2.91 2.96
N LEU A 454 -10.00 3.80 3.95
CA LEU A 454 -9.53 5.19 3.81
C LEU A 454 -8.08 5.31 3.34
N PHE A 455 -7.21 4.34 3.65
CA PHE A 455 -5.80 4.35 3.22
C PHE A 455 -5.62 4.06 1.73
N PHE A 456 -6.66 3.60 1.06
CA PHE A 456 -6.63 3.25 -0.36
C PHE A 456 -7.51 4.18 -1.21
N SER A 457 -8.11 5.22 -0.58
CA SER A 457 -9.00 6.17 -1.24
C SER A 457 -8.25 7.28 -1.97
N ASP A 458 -8.89 7.85 -3.00
CA ASP A 458 -8.44 9.07 -3.67
C ASP A 458 -8.82 10.32 -2.89
N ALA A 459 -9.99 10.27 -2.25
CA ALA A 459 -10.47 11.27 -1.32
C ALA A 459 -11.25 10.64 -0.17
N ILE A 460 -11.39 11.39 0.93
CA ILE A 460 -12.13 10.96 2.11
C ILE A 460 -13.23 11.97 2.38
N ILE A 461 -14.47 11.49 2.63
CA ILE A 461 -15.55 12.30 3.14
C ILE A 461 -15.88 11.81 4.54
N ILE A 462 -15.92 12.73 5.50
CA ILE A 462 -16.32 12.44 6.87
C ILE A 462 -17.64 13.15 7.14
N VAL A 463 -18.64 12.39 7.56
CA VAL A 463 -19.99 12.89 7.88
C VAL A 463 -20.38 12.55 9.31
N GLU A 464 -21.28 13.33 9.92
CA GLU A 464 -21.74 13.08 11.28
C GLU A 464 -22.86 12.07 11.35
N GLY A 465 -23.77 12.07 10.38
CA GLY A 465 -25.00 11.31 10.45
C GLY A 465 -25.15 10.21 9.41
N VAL A 466 -26.05 9.26 9.70
CA VAL A 466 -26.41 8.17 8.78
C VAL A 466 -27.16 8.70 7.57
N THR A 467 -27.89 9.83 7.72
CA THR A 467 -28.63 10.45 6.62
C THR A 467 -27.68 10.94 5.54
N GLU A 468 -26.66 11.72 5.92
CA GLU A 468 -25.62 12.20 5.02
C GLU A 468 -24.88 11.03 4.38
N TYR A 469 -24.47 10.03 5.16
CA TYR A 469 -23.76 8.87 4.67
C TYR A 469 -24.50 8.16 3.53
N LYS A 470 -25.78 7.85 3.75
CA LYS A 470 -26.58 7.11 2.77
C LYS A 470 -26.87 7.94 1.50
N LEU A 471 -27.26 9.20 1.68
CA LEU A 471 -27.64 10.07 0.58
C LEU A 471 -26.44 10.47 -0.27
N LEU A 472 -25.29 10.80 0.35
CA LEU A 472 -24.08 11.14 -0.37
C LEU A 472 -23.47 9.94 -1.08
N LYS A 473 -23.53 8.75 -0.47
CA LYS A 473 -23.05 7.53 -1.15
C LYS A 473 -23.79 7.28 -2.46
N TYR A 474 -25.12 7.41 -2.45
CA TYR A 474 -25.93 7.29 -3.66
C TYR A 474 -25.61 8.40 -4.67
N TYR A 475 -25.52 9.65 -4.21
CA TYR A 475 -25.23 10.79 -5.07
C TYR A 475 -23.91 10.65 -5.82
N LEU A 476 -22.85 10.26 -5.12
CA LEU A 476 -21.53 10.07 -5.72
C LEU A 476 -21.50 8.93 -6.73
N GLN A 477 -22.27 7.86 -6.49
CA GLN A 477 -22.28 6.68 -7.37
C GLN A 477 -23.18 6.84 -8.61
N GLU A 478 -24.27 7.63 -8.52
CA GLU A 478 -25.32 7.63 -9.54
C GLU A 478 -25.54 9.02 -10.18
N GLU A 479 -25.06 10.09 -9.57
CA GLU A 479 -25.38 11.45 -10.02
C GLU A 479 -24.15 12.35 -10.21
N CYS A 480 -22.97 11.92 -9.79
CA CYS A 480 -21.75 12.69 -9.88
C CYS A 480 -20.75 12.04 -10.83
N GLU A 481 -21.07 12.03 -12.14
CA GLU A 481 -20.27 11.41 -13.21
C GLU A 481 -18.78 11.85 -13.18
N GLU A 482 -18.51 13.10 -12.80
CA GLU A 482 -17.15 13.67 -12.76
C GLU A 482 -16.26 13.01 -11.70
N LEU A 483 -16.83 12.40 -10.66
CA LEU A 483 -16.08 11.73 -9.58
C LEU A 483 -16.15 10.20 -9.65
N ASP A 484 -16.78 9.62 -10.67
CA ASP A 484 -17.03 8.18 -10.77
C ASP A 484 -15.73 7.37 -10.97
N GLU A 485 -14.71 7.98 -11.55
CA GLU A 485 -13.39 7.34 -11.73
C GLU A 485 -12.55 7.28 -10.45
N PHE A 486 -12.94 7.99 -9.38
CA PHE A 486 -12.18 8.09 -8.14
C PHE A 486 -12.80 7.25 -7.03
N TYR A 487 -11.94 6.55 -6.29
CA TYR A 487 -12.38 5.82 -5.10
C TYR A 487 -12.49 6.76 -3.89
N ILE A 488 -13.72 7.16 -3.55
CA ILE A 488 -14.02 8.06 -2.43
C ILE A 488 -14.56 7.24 -1.25
N SER A 489 -13.84 7.28 -0.13
CA SER A 489 -14.28 6.63 1.12
C SER A 489 -15.12 7.59 1.93
N ILE A 490 -16.32 7.15 2.36
CA ILE A 490 -17.21 7.94 3.23
C ILE A 490 -17.20 7.32 4.62
N LEU A 491 -16.79 8.10 5.62
CA LEU A 491 -16.80 7.70 7.03
C LEU A 491 -17.95 8.38 7.76
N CYS A 492 -18.83 7.59 8.39
CA CYS A 492 -19.86 8.10 9.29
C CYS A 492 -19.35 8.04 10.73
N LEU A 493 -19.00 9.19 11.30
CA LEU A 493 -18.55 9.33 12.67
C LEU A 493 -19.68 9.96 13.49
N GLY A 494 -20.38 9.17 14.27
CA GLY A 494 -21.50 9.67 15.10
C GLY A 494 -21.10 10.83 16.01
N GLY A 495 -21.70 12.01 15.78
CA GLY A 495 -21.37 13.24 16.48
C GLY A 495 -20.05 13.90 16.02
N ALA A 496 -19.69 15.02 16.63
CA ALA A 496 -18.54 15.87 16.25
C ALA A 496 -17.17 15.23 16.59
N HIS A 497 -16.91 14.01 16.06
CA HIS A 497 -15.68 13.26 16.31
C HIS A 497 -14.66 13.35 15.17
N ALA A 498 -14.98 14.00 14.05
CA ALA A 498 -14.09 14.15 12.89
C ALA A 498 -12.72 14.75 13.28
N LYS A 499 -12.69 15.69 14.23
CA LYS A 499 -11.47 16.28 14.78
C LYS A 499 -10.43 15.27 15.30
N MET A 500 -10.87 14.07 15.69
CA MET A 500 -9.95 13.05 16.20
C MET A 500 -9.04 12.53 15.09
N TYR A 501 -9.50 12.56 13.85
CA TYR A 501 -8.76 12.11 12.68
C TYR A 501 -7.76 13.14 12.12
N ASP A 502 -7.76 14.37 12.62
CA ASP A 502 -6.95 15.49 12.11
C ASP A 502 -5.47 15.12 11.88
N GLY A 503 -4.81 14.57 12.87
CA GLY A 503 -3.40 14.17 12.75
C GLY A 503 -3.17 13.06 11.72
N LEU A 504 -4.06 12.08 11.63
CA LEU A 504 -3.97 11.00 10.64
C LEU A 504 -4.19 11.51 9.23
N ILE A 505 -5.25 12.32 9.00
CA ILE A 505 -5.57 12.91 7.70
C ILE A 505 -4.41 13.75 7.17
N LYS A 506 -3.85 14.61 8.02
CA LYS A 506 -2.68 15.43 7.67
C LYS A 506 -1.43 14.60 7.42
N THR A 507 -1.32 13.46 8.08
CA THR A 507 -0.20 12.53 7.82
C THR A 507 -0.34 11.86 6.48
N LEU A 508 -1.54 11.41 6.12
CA LEU A 508 -1.81 10.74 4.85
C LEU A 508 -1.73 11.70 3.64
N GLY A 509 -2.09 12.97 3.84
CA GLY A 509 -2.13 13.96 2.76
C GLY A 509 -3.21 13.71 1.70
N ILE A 510 -4.23 12.87 2.01
CA ILE A 510 -5.36 12.59 1.11
C ILE A 510 -6.35 13.75 1.21
N PRO A 511 -6.86 14.31 0.08
CA PRO A 511 -7.93 15.31 0.09
C PRO A 511 -9.10 14.85 0.92
N THR A 512 -9.49 15.63 1.91
CA THR A 512 -10.52 15.22 2.88
C THR A 512 -11.54 16.30 3.07
N LEU A 513 -12.83 15.94 2.88
CA LEU A 513 -13.98 16.78 3.14
C LEU A 513 -14.64 16.33 4.45
N ILE A 514 -14.77 17.26 5.39
CA ILE A 514 -15.59 17.07 6.60
C ILE A 514 -16.89 17.86 6.47
N ILE A 515 -18.00 17.15 6.54
CA ILE A 515 -19.35 17.70 6.57
C ILE A 515 -19.85 17.53 8.00
N THR A 516 -20.11 18.65 8.69
CA THR A 516 -20.46 18.64 10.10
C THR A 516 -21.61 19.58 10.39
N ASP A 517 -22.40 19.31 11.44
CA ASP A 517 -23.49 20.16 11.84
C ASP A 517 -23.00 21.38 12.62
N VAL A 518 -23.62 22.53 12.42
CA VAL A 518 -23.25 23.76 13.17
C VAL A 518 -23.67 23.72 14.64
N ASP A 519 -24.71 22.96 14.95
CA ASP A 519 -25.24 22.78 16.33
C ASP A 519 -25.44 24.08 17.09
N LEU A 520 -26.15 25.05 16.50
CA LEU A 520 -26.46 26.33 17.15
C LEU A 520 -27.42 26.15 18.32
N LYS A 521 -27.09 26.74 19.47
CA LYS A 521 -27.93 26.74 20.65
C LYS A 521 -27.96 28.14 21.27
N LEU A 522 -29.15 28.58 21.75
CA LEU A 522 -29.29 29.83 22.49
C LEU A 522 -28.81 29.68 23.94
N GLU A 523 -28.04 30.67 24.44
CA GLU A 523 -27.42 30.60 25.78
C GLU A 523 -28.37 30.67 26.95
N LYS A 524 -29.59 31.20 26.78
CA LYS A 524 -30.54 31.45 27.86
C LYS A 524 -31.89 30.80 27.58
N SER A 525 -32.01 29.50 27.81
CA SER A 525 -33.31 28.87 27.94
C SER A 525 -33.40 28.11 29.25
N THR A 526 -34.27 28.59 30.12
CA THR A 526 -34.51 28.03 31.47
C THR A 526 -35.65 27.01 31.50
N SER A 527 -36.37 26.83 30.40
CA SER A 527 -37.47 25.86 30.27
C SER A 527 -37.06 24.66 29.39
N LYS A 528 -37.59 23.47 29.72
CA LYS A 528 -37.34 22.25 28.91
C LYS A 528 -37.85 22.37 27.46
N ASP A 529 -38.82 23.25 27.22
CA ASP A 529 -39.47 23.45 25.92
C ASP A 529 -38.65 24.34 24.96
N GLU A 530 -37.67 25.12 25.47
CA GLU A 530 -36.80 25.99 24.68
C GLU A 530 -35.51 25.29 24.16
N LYS A 531 -35.33 24.00 24.40
CA LYS A 531 -34.16 23.23 23.99
C LYS A 531 -33.98 23.19 22.47
N TYR A 532 -35.01 23.54 21.73
CA TYR A 532 -35.10 23.49 20.27
C TYR A 532 -35.60 24.80 19.68
N SER A 533 -35.14 25.93 20.22
CA SER A 533 -35.51 27.23 19.69
C SER A 533 -34.99 27.43 18.29
N ARG A 534 -35.83 27.97 17.42
CA ARG A 534 -35.50 28.34 16.06
C ARG A 534 -34.45 29.46 16.05
N ILE A 535 -33.42 29.31 15.26
CA ILE A 535 -32.35 30.30 15.15
C ILE A 535 -32.65 31.23 13.97
N ASN A 536 -32.90 32.49 14.26
CA ASN A 536 -33.07 33.55 13.28
C ASN A 536 -31.92 34.57 13.38
N CYS A 537 -31.84 35.49 12.43
CA CYS A 537 -30.77 36.48 12.40
C CYS A 537 -30.79 37.40 13.64
N ASP A 538 -31.96 37.68 14.23
CA ASP A 538 -32.12 38.58 15.38
C ASP A 538 -31.62 37.95 16.70
N ASN A 539 -31.81 36.64 16.89
CA ASN A 539 -31.39 35.95 18.11
C ASN A 539 -29.97 35.32 18.00
N LEU A 540 -29.29 35.44 16.85
CA LEU A 540 -27.99 34.89 16.60
C LEU A 540 -26.89 35.39 17.55
N VAL A 541 -26.99 36.62 18.03
CA VAL A 541 -26.07 37.22 19.02
C VAL A 541 -26.03 36.44 20.34
N ASN A 542 -27.14 35.77 20.69
CA ASN A 542 -27.24 34.93 21.87
C ASN A 542 -27.02 33.45 21.61
N ALA A 543 -26.62 33.10 20.39
CA ALA A 543 -26.37 31.73 20.02
C ALA A 543 -24.91 31.32 20.25
N THR A 544 -24.71 30.05 20.55
CA THR A 544 -23.37 29.43 20.66
C THR A 544 -23.27 28.19 19.75
N ILE A 545 -22.13 27.98 19.17
CA ILE A 545 -21.80 26.76 18.40
C ILE A 545 -21.39 25.69 19.41
N LYS A 546 -22.12 24.58 19.46
CA LYS A 546 -21.80 23.45 20.33
C LYS A 546 -21.01 22.37 19.66
N ASN A 547 -20.93 22.38 18.33
CA ASN A 547 -20.19 21.38 17.58
C ASN A 547 -18.69 21.34 17.94
N GLY A 548 -18.23 20.16 18.34
CA GLY A 548 -16.86 19.98 18.81
C GLY A 548 -15.82 20.03 17.68
N THR A 549 -16.19 19.71 16.43
CA THR A 549 -15.30 19.78 15.27
C THR A 549 -15.07 21.23 14.86
N ILE A 550 -16.13 22.03 14.71
CA ILE A 550 -16.01 23.46 14.40
C ILE A 550 -15.21 24.17 15.49
N ASN A 551 -15.53 23.92 16.78
CA ASN A 551 -14.81 24.50 17.92
C ASN A 551 -13.32 24.09 17.99
N TYR A 552 -12.94 22.98 17.37
CA TYR A 552 -11.56 22.55 17.30
C TYR A 552 -10.76 23.35 16.26
N TYR A 553 -11.34 23.65 15.10
CA TYR A 553 -10.68 24.32 13.99
C TYR A 553 -10.88 25.84 13.97
N LYS A 554 -11.94 26.36 14.61
CA LYS A 554 -12.14 27.81 14.65
C LYS A 554 -11.04 28.53 15.41
N ASP A 555 -10.77 29.77 15.02
CA ASP A 555 -9.95 30.67 15.80
C ASP A 555 -10.71 31.05 17.10
N ASN A 556 -9.98 31.14 18.21
CA ASN A 556 -10.57 31.48 19.52
C ASN A 556 -11.23 32.85 19.57
N ASN A 557 -10.86 33.75 18.64
CA ASN A 557 -11.39 35.13 18.57
C ASN A 557 -12.64 35.28 17.68
N CYS A 558 -13.02 34.24 16.90
CA CYS A 558 -14.19 34.32 16.03
C CYS A 558 -15.51 34.15 16.79
N ASN A 559 -16.44 35.06 16.57
CA ASN A 559 -17.81 34.96 17.05
C ASN A 559 -18.68 34.10 16.12
N VAL A 560 -19.93 33.81 16.55
CA VAL A 560 -20.84 32.93 15.78
C VAL A 560 -21.18 33.52 14.41
N GLN A 561 -21.37 34.83 14.29
CA GLN A 561 -21.67 35.49 13.02
C GLN A 561 -20.50 35.37 12.03
N GLU A 562 -19.28 35.62 12.50
CA GLU A 562 -18.06 35.47 11.65
C GLU A 562 -17.91 34.06 11.14
N ILE A 563 -18.15 33.05 11.97
CA ILE A 563 -18.04 31.63 11.56
C ILE A 563 -19.12 31.29 10.52
N LEU A 564 -20.36 31.74 10.71
CA LEU A 564 -21.42 31.51 9.72
C LEU A 564 -21.19 32.28 8.42
N MET A 565 -20.56 33.46 8.47
CA MET A 565 -20.14 34.19 7.25
C MET A 565 -19.03 33.46 6.48
N LEU A 566 -18.13 32.78 7.18
CA LEU A 566 -17.09 31.95 6.54
C LEU A 566 -17.69 30.70 5.89
N GLY A 567 -18.63 30.03 6.58
CA GLY A 567 -19.31 28.83 6.11
C GLY A 567 -18.42 27.58 5.94
N GLN A 568 -17.09 27.77 5.97
CA GLN A 568 -16.13 26.71 5.69
C GLN A 568 -14.75 27.05 6.28
N PHE A 569 -13.94 26.01 6.47
CA PHE A 569 -12.51 26.13 6.78
C PHE A 569 -11.69 25.27 5.82
N GLN A 570 -10.58 25.79 5.34
CA GLN A 570 -9.60 25.02 4.57
C GLN A 570 -8.25 25.07 5.29
N ILE A 571 -7.69 23.89 5.54
CA ILE A 571 -6.41 23.72 6.23
C ILE A 571 -5.66 22.57 5.54
N ASP A 572 -4.59 22.89 4.82
CA ASP A 572 -3.82 21.92 4.03
C ASP A 572 -4.74 21.12 3.07
N ASN A 573 -4.77 19.79 3.23
CA ASN A 573 -5.59 18.86 2.46
C ASN A 573 -7.00 18.66 3.03
N LEU A 574 -7.38 19.44 4.04
CA LEU A 574 -8.64 19.31 4.76
C LEU A 574 -9.58 20.47 4.46
N PHE A 575 -10.82 20.17 4.06
CA PHE A 575 -11.90 21.12 3.86
C PHE A 575 -13.07 20.76 4.77
N ILE A 576 -13.53 21.73 5.54
CA ILE A 576 -14.62 21.55 6.52
C ILE A 576 -15.75 22.48 6.14
N THR A 577 -16.94 21.92 5.95
CA THR A 577 -18.13 22.68 5.61
C THR A 577 -19.28 22.36 6.57
N PHE A 578 -20.16 23.32 6.78
CA PHE A 578 -21.29 23.22 7.70
C PHE A 578 -22.40 24.17 7.25
N GLN A 579 -23.61 24.07 7.89
CA GLN A 579 -24.75 24.92 7.58
C GLN A 579 -24.40 26.38 7.85
N HIS A 580 -24.48 27.21 6.84
CA HIS A 580 -24.25 28.66 6.92
C HIS A 580 -25.23 29.45 6.07
N GLU A 581 -26.06 28.77 5.31
CA GLU A 581 -27.05 29.39 4.43
C GLU A 581 -28.16 30.05 5.20
N VAL A 582 -28.58 31.22 4.71
CA VAL A 582 -29.75 31.91 5.22
C VAL A 582 -30.96 31.53 4.38
N TYR A 583 -31.94 30.90 5.01
CA TYR A 583 -33.20 30.59 4.38
C TYR A 583 -34.20 31.70 4.69
N GLU A 584 -34.87 32.24 3.66
CA GLU A 584 -35.74 33.42 3.79
C GLU A 584 -37.15 33.11 3.29
N LYS A 585 -38.14 33.61 4.07
CA LYS A 585 -39.54 33.59 3.71
C LYS A 585 -40.32 34.71 4.44
N SER A 586 -41.00 35.58 3.68
CA SER A 586 -41.87 36.66 4.23
C SER A 586 -41.18 37.48 5.31
N ASP A 587 -40.00 38.02 5.04
CA ASP A 587 -39.12 38.82 5.93
C ASP A 587 -38.46 38.06 7.11
N GLU A 588 -38.75 36.78 7.31
CA GLU A 588 -38.10 35.98 8.32
C GLU A 588 -36.86 35.29 7.71
N LYS A 589 -35.69 35.42 8.36
CA LYS A 589 -34.43 34.84 7.99
C LYS A 589 -33.93 33.88 9.06
N ILE A 590 -33.68 32.59 8.68
CA ILE A 590 -33.28 31.56 9.64
C ILE A 590 -32.03 30.83 9.15
N TYR A 591 -31.33 30.23 10.09
CA TYR A 591 -30.22 29.29 9.84
C TYR A 591 -30.68 27.88 10.22
N ALA A 592 -30.33 26.91 9.35
CA ALA A 592 -30.45 25.50 9.70
C ALA A 592 -29.37 25.12 10.73
N THR A 593 -29.71 24.22 11.66
CA THR A 593 -28.82 23.79 12.73
C THR A 593 -28.25 22.37 12.50
N SER A 594 -28.86 21.63 11.56
CA SER A 594 -28.44 20.28 11.17
C SER A 594 -28.67 20.02 9.69
N PHE A 595 -28.12 18.91 9.21
CA PHE A 595 -28.27 18.45 7.82
C PHE A 595 -29.73 18.24 7.45
N GLU A 596 -30.51 17.54 8.30
CA GLU A 596 -31.93 17.28 8.00
C GLU A 596 -32.73 18.57 7.87
N GLU A 597 -32.51 19.55 8.76
CA GLU A 597 -33.19 20.85 8.67
C GLU A 597 -32.80 21.60 7.40
N ALA A 598 -31.51 21.63 7.05
CA ALA A 598 -31.03 22.25 5.83
C ALA A 598 -31.63 21.58 4.58
N LEU A 599 -31.70 20.25 4.55
CA LEU A 599 -32.31 19.50 3.45
C LEU A 599 -33.82 19.79 3.32
N ILE A 600 -34.55 19.90 4.42
CA ILE A 600 -35.98 20.26 4.43
C ILE A 600 -36.17 21.68 3.87
N LEU A 601 -35.36 22.62 4.31
CA LEU A 601 -35.45 24.03 3.88
C LEU A 601 -35.06 24.19 2.41
N SER A 602 -34.04 23.49 1.92
CA SER A 602 -33.65 23.49 0.51
C SER A 602 -34.74 22.90 -0.41
N ASN A 603 -35.63 22.06 0.15
CA ASN A 603 -36.71 21.39 -0.60
C ASN A 603 -38.12 21.86 -0.15
N GLN A 604 -38.24 22.98 0.50
CA GLN A 604 -39.53 23.48 1.08
C GLN A 604 -40.66 23.65 0.03
N ASN A 605 -40.31 23.85 -1.26
CA ASN A 605 -41.27 24.01 -2.36
C ASN A 605 -41.53 22.70 -3.11
N ASN A 606 -40.88 21.58 -2.77
CA ASN A 606 -41.01 20.29 -3.42
C ASN A 606 -42.14 19.46 -2.82
N GLU A 607 -43.27 19.38 -3.54
CA GLU A 607 -44.47 18.65 -3.02
C GLU A 607 -44.22 17.16 -2.83
N LYS A 608 -43.40 16.55 -3.72
CA LYS A 608 -43.05 15.12 -3.62
C LYS A 608 -42.24 14.88 -2.34
N PHE A 609 -41.27 15.76 -2.06
CA PHE A 609 -40.46 15.71 -0.83
C PHE A 609 -41.31 15.84 0.42
N ILE A 610 -42.21 16.81 0.45
CA ILE A 610 -43.17 16.99 1.56
C ILE A 610 -44.06 15.76 1.76
N LYS A 611 -44.48 15.11 0.65
CA LYS A 611 -45.27 13.88 0.71
C LYS A 611 -44.46 12.72 1.30
N ALA A 612 -43.17 12.61 0.92
CA ALA A 612 -42.23 11.62 1.47
C ALA A 612 -42.06 11.80 2.98
N LEU A 613 -41.82 13.04 3.46
CA LEU A 613 -41.75 13.35 4.88
C LEU A 613 -43.01 12.89 5.63
N LYS A 614 -44.20 13.20 5.13
CA LYS A 614 -45.46 12.81 5.77
C LYS A 614 -45.67 11.32 5.91
N SER A 615 -45.10 10.51 5.03
CA SER A 615 -45.22 9.06 5.08
C SER A 615 -44.45 8.43 6.24
N LEU A 616 -43.44 9.12 6.80
CA LEU A 616 -42.60 8.62 7.89
C LEU A 616 -43.32 8.60 9.24
N LYS A 617 -43.95 9.74 9.60
CA LYS A 617 -44.71 9.90 10.84
C LYS A 617 -46.04 10.57 10.52
N PRO A 618 -47.05 9.86 9.99
CA PRO A 618 -48.28 10.45 9.51
C PRO A 618 -49.05 11.28 10.56
N GLU A 619 -49.05 10.84 11.79
CA GLU A 619 -49.78 11.54 12.87
C GLU A 619 -49.18 12.89 13.21
N VAL A 620 -47.85 13.01 13.19
CA VAL A 620 -47.15 14.25 13.56
C VAL A 620 -46.93 15.16 12.35
N LEU A 621 -46.58 14.60 11.20
CA LEU A 621 -46.17 15.35 10.01
C LEU A 621 -47.31 15.59 9.00
N LYS A 622 -48.49 15.01 9.20
CA LYS A 622 -49.69 15.19 8.35
C LYS A 622 -50.13 16.64 8.16
N PRO A 623 -50.09 17.52 9.18
CA PRO A 623 -50.48 18.92 9.04
C PRO A 623 -49.50 19.79 8.24
N ILE A 624 -48.33 19.26 7.87
CA ILE A 624 -47.28 20.02 7.18
C ILE A 624 -47.61 20.16 5.71
N ASN A 625 -47.40 21.34 5.15
CA ASN A 625 -47.59 21.66 3.72
C ASN A 625 -46.62 22.76 3.29
N LYS A 626 -46.60 23.12 1.98
CA LYS A 626 -45.72 24.17 1.45
C LYS A 626 -45.85 25.53 2.19
N LYS A 627 -47.00 25.83 2.80
CA LYS A 627 -47.23 27.12 3.47
C LYS A 627 -46.55 27.17 4.83
N ASN A 628 -46.42 26.04 5.55
CA ASN A 628 -45.96 25.99 6.93
C ASN A 628 -44.69 25.16 7.17
N ILE A 629 -44.13 24.54 6.14
CA ILE A 629 -42.90 23.72 6.29
C ILE A 629 -41.69 24.54 6.75
N PHE A 630 -41.61 25.80 6.31
CA PHE A 630 -40.57 26.72 6.72
C PHE A 630 -40.65 27.05 8.19
N GLU A 631 -41.85 27.44 8.68
CA GLU A 631 -42.09 27.79 10.09
C GLU A 631 -41.92 26.60 11.05
N LYS A 632 -42.08 25.37 10.51
CA LYS A 632 -42.05 24.13 11.29
C LYS A 632 -40.76 23.31 11.06
N SER A 633 -39.76 23.83 10.36
CA SER A 633 -38.57 23.10 10.02
C SER A 633 -37.85 22.47 11.22
N THR A 634 -37.67 23.24 12.28
CA THR A 634 -37.05 22.81 13.55
C THR A 634 -37.88 21.75 14.29
N GLU A 635 -39.24 21.89 14.29
CA GLU A 635 -40.14 20.88 14.86
C GLU A 635 -40.07 19.56 14.08
N ILE A 636 -40.02 19.64 12.74
CA ILE A 636 -39.88 18.47 11.87
C ILE A 636 -38.55 17.75 12.11
N GLN A 637 -37.44 18.49 12.14
CA GLN A 637 -36.11 17.94 12.45
C GLN A 637 -36.14 17.18 13.78
N ASN A 638 -36.70 17.77 14.84
CA ASN A 638 -36.79 17.13 16.14
C ASN A 638 -37.58 15.81 16.12
N ASN A 639 -38.62 15.75 15.30
CA ASN A 639 -39.42 14.54 15.12
C ASN A 639 -38.73 13.48 14.24
N LEU A 640 -37.70 13.86 13.47
CA LEU A 640 -36.91 12.94 12.68
C LEU A 640 -35.71 12.34 13.41
N ASN A 641 -35.30 12.89 14.56
CA ASN A 641 -34.11 12.47 15.28
C ASN A 641 -34.06 10.98 15.62
N ASP A 642 -35.19 10.35 15.92
CA ASP A 642 -35.30 8.92 16.22
C ASP A 642 -35.58 8.03 14.98
N VAL A 643 -35.77 8.63 13.79
CA VAL A 643 -36.03 7.94 12.52
C VAL A 643 -35.13 8.41 11.37
N LYS A 644 -33.95 8.93 11.65
CA LYS A 644 -33.01 9.44 10.63
C LYS A 644 -32.69 8.42 9.56
N SER A 645 -32.47 7.14 9.94
CA SER A 645 -32.21 6.07 8.99
C SER A 645 -33.39 5.81 8.06
N ASP A 646 -34.61 5.75 8.62
CA ASP A 646 -35.84 5.53 7.84
C ASP A 646 -36.12 6.72 6.90
N PHE A 647 -35.79 7.93 7.34
CA PHE A 647 -35.85 9.13 6.50
C PHE A 647 -34.95 9.03 5.28
N ALA A 648 -33.68 8.70 5.49
CA ALA A 648 -32.73 8.49 4.38
C ALA A 648 -33.20 7.39 3.43
N ASP A 649 -33.62 6.24 3.97
CA ASP A 649 -34.08 5.09 3.15
C ASP A 649 -35.35 5.42 2.36
N THR A 650 -36.27 6.18 2.94
CA THR A 650 -37.49 6.64 2.25
C THR A 650 -37.14 7.56 1.08
N LEU A 651 -36.24 8.53 1.28
CA LEU A 651 -35.82 9.43 0.22
C LEU A 651 -35.09 8.67 -0.90
N LEU A 652 -34.17 7.75 -0.55
CA LEU A 652 -33.47 6.92 -1.51
C LEU A 652 -34.40 6.04 -2.30
N TYR A 653 -35.31 5.33 -1.63
CA TYR A 653 -36.28 4.47 -2.31
C TYR A 653 -37.09 5.25 -3.36
N GLN A 654 -37.61 6.43 -2.99
CA GLN A 654 -38.37 7.25 -3.91
C GLN A 654 -37.52 7.86 -5.02
N LYS A 655 -36.25 8.12 -4.77
CA LYS A 655 -35.31 8.62 -5.78
C LYS A 655 -34.95 7.52 -6.77
N ILE A 656 -34.59 6.34 -6.29
CA ILE A 656 -34.27 5.16 -7.14
C ILE A 656 -35.46 4.76 -8.01
N THR A 657 -36.70 4.87 -7.50
CA THR A 657 -37.92 4.58 -8.24
C THR A 657 -38.39 5.74 -9.14
N ASN A 658 -37.58 6.78 -9.30
CA ASN A 658 -37.88 7.98 -10.12
C ASN A 658 -39.15 8.74 -9.67
N GLN A 659 -39.57 8.59 -8.43
CA GLN A 659 -40.76 9.27 -7.90
C GLN A 659 -40.42 10.64 -7.29
N LEU A 660 -39.19 10.82 -6.82
CA LEU A 660 -38.72 12.03 -6.15
C LEU A 660 -37.36 12.43 -6.70
N ASN A 661 -37.20 13.74 -6.95
CA ASN A 661 -35.89 14.38 -7.05
C ASN A 661 -35.82 15.48 -5.99
N PHE A 662 -34.65 15.64 -5.32
CA PHE A 662 -34.42 16.64 -4.30
C PHE A 662 -33.04 17.28 -4.48
N LYS A 663 -32.88 18.49 -3.90
CA LYS A 663 -31.63 19.23 -3.95
C LYS A 663 -30.89 19.09 -2.63
N PHE A 664 -29.57 18.87 -2.70
CA PHE A 664 -28.72 19.02 -1.52
C PHE A 664 -28.61 20.49 -1.12
N PRO A 665 -28.41 20.80 0.19
CA PRO A 665 -28.01 22.12 0.64
C PRO A 665 -26.72 22.60 -0.01
N GLU A 666 -26.57 23.92 -0.18
CA GLU A 666 -25.46 24.52 -0.92
C GLU A 666 -24.09 24.18 -0.31
N TYR A 667 -23.99 24.19 1.03
CA TYR A 667 -22.72 23.86 1.69
C TYR A 667 -22.19 22.44 1.36
N ILE A 668 -23.09 21.49 1.03
CA ILE A 668 -22.73 20.16 0.54
C ILE A 668 -22.10 20.25 -0.86
N ASN A 669 -22.76 21.04 -1.75
CA ASN A 669 -22.28 21.22 -3.13
C ASN A 669 -20.91 21.92 -3.14
N VAL A 670 -20.70 22.91 -2.27
CA VAL A 670 -19.40 23.58 -2.09
C VAL A 670 -18.33 22.57 -1.67
N GLY A 671 -18.64 21.69 -0.72
CA GLY A 671 -17.72 20.65 -0.28
C GLY A 671 -17.37 19.64 -1.39
N ILE A 672 -18.36 19.23 -2.19
CA ILE A 672 -18.13 18.31 -3.31
C ILE A 672 -17.32 18.99 -4.42
N ASN A 673 -17.57 20.28 -4.69
CA ASN A 673 -16.78 21.03 -5.67
C ASN A 673 -15.31 21.15 -5.26
N PHE A 674 -15.02 21.32 -3.98
CA PHE A 674 -13.64 21.25 -3.47
C PHE A 674 -12.99 19.90 -3.85
N LEU A 675 -13.68 18.77 -3.66
CA LEU A 675 -13.12 17.46 -4.04
C LEU A 675 -12.90 17.35 -5.55
N LYS A 676 -13.83 17.88 -6.37
CA LYS A 676 -13.67 17.92 -7.83
C LYS A 676 -12.42 18.72 -8.23
N GLU A 677 -12.23 19.90 -7.66
CA GLU A 677 -11.05 20.72 -7.90
C GLU A 677 -9.76 20.01 -7.51
N GLN A 678 -9.75 19.26 -6.40
CA GLN A 678 -8.56 18.53 -5.96
C GLN A 678 -8.24 17.29 -6.78
N LEU A 679 -9.23 16.65 -7.38
CA LEU A 679 -9.07 15.39 -8.08
C LEU A 679 -8.99 15.56 -9.61
N ILE A 680 -9.73 16.50 -10.19
CA ILE A 680 -9.87 16.67 -11.65
C ILE A 680 -8.83 17.65 -12.19
N THR A 681 -8.58 18.81 -11.55
CA THR A 681 -7.56 19.77 -12.00
C THR A 681 -6.16 19.18 -12.01
N ASN A 682 -5.91 18.14 -11.21
CA ASN A 682 -4.65 17.39 -11.25
C ASN A 682 -4.50 16.48 -12.48
N ASN A 683 -5.57 16.21 -13.25
CA ASN A 683 -5.54 15.35 -14.44
C ASN A 683 -5.49 16.14 -15.76
N ASP A 684 -5.90 17.40 -15.78
CA ASP A 684 -5.94 18.22 -17.02
C ASP A 684 -4.57 18.79 -17.42
N ASP A 685 -3.64 18.94 -16.45
CA ASP A 685 -2.28 19.38 -16.72
C ASP A 685 -1.40 18.34 -17.44
N GLU A 686 -1.85 17.08 -17.57
CA GLU A 686 -1.15 16.02 -18.32
C GLU A 686 -1.47 16.00 -19.83
N ASN A 687 -2.46 16.77 -20.31
CA ASN A 687 -2.90 16.75 -21.72
C ASN A 687 -2.48 17.99 -22.54
N GLU A 688 -1.75 18.96 -21.98
CA GLU A 688 -1.08 20.03 -22.69
C GLU A 688 0.46 19.82 -22.69
#